data_e72b58de5de75639b281e5b6e63abb2d
#
_entry.id   e72b58de5de75639b281e5b6e63abb2d
#
_cell.length_a   1.000
_cell.length_b   1.000
_cell.length_c   1.000
_cell.angle_alpha   90.00
_cell.angle_beta   90.00
_cell.angle_gamma   90.00
#
_symmetry.space_group_name_H-M   'P 1'
#
loop_
_entity.id
_entity.type
_entity.pdbx_description
1 polymer ?
#
loop_
_entity_poly.entity_id
_entity_poly.type
_entity_poly.pdbx_seq_one_letter_code
_entity_poly.pdbx_strand_id
1 'polypeptide(L)'
;MTQQTTYNQHPEQQARDIIDQKLEQAGWAVQSVKHFNRNSSLGVAVREYPTDSGPVDYLLFVDGEPVAMIEAKPENFGHKLNTVEEQSARYADSELNYIQQAEIAFLYESTGVVTRFTNRNDPAPRAREVFHFHRPETLQKWASEGKNTLRAKLKAIPALNPNHLSAAALGLRDCQLTAIENMQDSLAKDLPRALIQMATGAGKTYTAISIMYRLLKYTGKRRILFLVDTVNLGEQVEQEMLVFTPSDDNRKFTELYNAQVIKSPHIPNGVEVCICTIQRMYSLLKGEDLAIPDDSMELEEWENRLKEPLPVAYQPDLPPEFFDFIFIDECHRSIYNLWRQVLDYFDAYLIGLTATPDNRTFGFFNQNVVSEYSHEQAVADGVNVGNEVYLINTKISLEGGKFKAEELVEHRERTTRRKRWQQQDSDEDYTAKQLDRDVVNPSQIRTIIRTFRDHLPVMFPNRQEVPKTLIFAKNDSHADDIIKMVREEFGQGNEFCKKITYKAKDDIVGENGEIIEQGEEPKTVLANFRNSYNPRIAVTVDMIATGTDVRPLECLLFMRDVKSRNYFEQMKGRGTRTLDKEGLQKVSPSASSAKTHYVIVDAIGVTKSLKTASQQLDTKRSVSFSELGKAVVFGGAYDSDSISSLAARLARLNKQLDDEQQKQITAITGGVPLPQLVKDLFHAINADEIHRAACEQEGISIDEMPSEKTVLQIQKQRVKAATRPLSMELITTLDDIRKQNEQKIDAEIDEVIHAGWAENDETLTQDFAEWIRSNKDEITALQIFYNQPYQRQALSLAMIKELAAAIKKAKPKLAFTHIWQAYARLDNVSEQVESELTALVSLVRRVIGIDDKITPFTKTVRKNFQTWTFEHNARADKPLTEEQMQWLTMIRDHIITSFAIEENDFELTPFNQHGGLGQAYDVLSEIAANDQDFNTLLDEINRQWTA
;
A
#
# COMPACT_ATOMS: atom_id res chain seq x y z
N MET A 1 -37.20 -20.14 26.84
CA MET A 1 -37.99 -19.76 28.02
C MET A 1 -37.37 -18.55 28.61
N THR A 2 -38.08 -17.62 28.55
CA THR A 2 -38.69 -16.43 29.07
C THR A 2 -37.87 -15.17 28.78
N GLN A 3 -38.22 -14.50 27.65
CA GLN A 3 -38.07 -13.05 27.55
C GLN A 3 -38.95 -12.41 28.62
N GLN A 4 -38.34 -11.98 29.71
CA GLN A 4 -38.99 -11.12 30.69
C GLN A 4 -38.77 -9.65 30.26
N THR A 5 -39.82 -9.05 29.81
CA THR A 5 -40.21 -7.64 29.77
C THR A 5 -39.33 -6.70 30.58
N THR A 6 -38.37 -6.02 29.89
CA THR A 6 -37.62 -4.86 30.41
C THR A 6 -38.35 -3.54 30.05
N TYR A 7 -39.59 -3.38 30.52
CA TYR A 7 -40.24 -2.07 30.45
C TYR A 7 -40.21 -1.46 31.84
N ASN A 8 -39.41 -0.38 32.03
CA ASN A 8 -39.27 0.54 33.18
C ASN A 8 -37.96 0.43 34.00
N GLN A 9 -36.82 0.06 33.43
CA GLN A 9 -35.54 0.31 34.14
C GLN A 9 -35.02 1.73 33.80
N HIS A 10 -34.47 2.43 34.80
CA HIS A 10 -33.73 3.68 34.59
C HIS A 10 -32.56 3.39 33.62
N PRO A 11 -32.29 4.27 32.67
CA PRO A 11 -31.20 4.04 31.67
C PRO A 11 -29.83 3.73 32.28
N GLU A 12 -29.54 4.29 33.44
CA GLU A 12 -28.30 4.03 34.18
C GLU A 12 -28.25 2.59 34.76
N GLN A 13 -29.40 2.03 35.19
CA GLN A 13 -29.45 0.62 35.61
C GLN A 13 -29.23 -0.34 34.43
N GLN A 14 -29.71 -0.01 33.25
CA GLN A 14 -29.46 -0.79 32.06
C GLN A 14 -27.96 -0.80 31.69
N ALA A 15 -27.27 0.38 31.83
CA ALA A 15 -25.82 0.46 31.66
C ALA A 15 -25.07 -0.44 32.66
N ARG A 16 -25.48 -0.42 33.94
CA ARG A 16 -24.88 -1.28 34.99
C ARG A 16 -25.06 -2.77 34.71
N ASP A 17 -26.23 -3.20 34.20
CA ASP A 17 -26.49 -4.61 33.88
C ASP A 17 -25.57 -5.09 32.72
N ILE A 18 -25.27 -4.21 31.74
CA ILE A 18 -24.34 -4.50 30.67
C ILE A 18 -22.88 -4.50 31.18
N ILE A 19 -22.54 -3.55 32.06
CA ILE A 19 -21.20 -3.49 32.68
C ILE A 19 -20.93 -4.77 33.46
N ASP A 20 -21.92 -5.26 34.26
CA ASP A 20 -21.79 -6.52 34.98
C ASP A 20 -21.46 -7.69 34.09
N GLN A 21 -22.20 -7.85 32.98
CA GLN A 21 -21.96 -8.92 32.00
C GLN A 21 -20.57 -8.84 31.40
N LYS A 22 -20.13 -7.62 31.03
CA LYS A 22 -18.80 -7.41 30.49
C LYS A 22 -17.71 -7.70 31.52
N LEU A 23 -17.89 -7.32 32.78
CA LEU A 23 -16.94 -7.63 33.84
C LEU A 23 -16.82 -9.13 34.06
N GLU A 24 -17.95 -9.86 34.12
CA GLU A 24 -17.96 -11.32 34.24
C GLU A 24 -17.28 -12.01 33.06
N GLN A 25 -17.51 -11.54 31.83
CA GLN A 25 -16.82 -12.01 30.63
C GLN A 25 -15.30 -11.81 30.70
N ALA A 26 -14.85 -10.70 31.30
CA ALA A 26 -13.43 -10.41 31.50
C ALA A 26 -12.81 -11.16 32.72
N GLY A 27 -13.59 -11.98 33.44
CA GLY A 27 -13.10 -12.81 34.55
C GLY A 27 -13.21 -12.15 35.94
N TRP A 28 -13.99 -11.06 36.06
CA TRP A 28 -14.27 -10.42 37.34
C TRP A 28 -15.44 -11.10 38.06
N ALA A 29 -15.30 -11.32 39.39
CA ALA A 29 -16.40 -11.73 40.27
C ALA A 29 -17.18 -10.49 40.71
N VAL A 30 -18.37 -10.24 40.13
CA VAL A 30 -19.21 -9.10 40.46
C VAL A 30 -19.97 -9.36 41.75
N GLN A 31 -19.87 -8.50 42.74
CA GLN A 31 -20.47 -8.63 44.06
C GLN A 31 -21.15 -7.33 44.51
N SER A 32 -22.16 -7.46 45.36
CA SER A 32 -22.69 -6.34 46.09
C SER A 32 -21.93 -6.12 47.40
N VAL A 33 -21.93 -4.90 47.94
CA VAL A 33 -21.27 -4.61 49.25
C VAL A 33 -21.76 -5.54 50.35
N LYS A 34 -23.05 -5.96 50.35
CA LYS A 34 -23.62 -6.90 51.35
C LYS A 34 -22.99 -8.29 51.36
N HIS A 35 -22.48 -8.73 50.20
CA HIS A 35 -21.91 -10.08 50.02
C HIS A 35 -20.43 -9.98 49.66
N PHE A 36 -19.79 -8.89 49.97
CA PHE A 36 -18.42 -8.59 49.59
C PHE A 36 -17.43 -9.52 50.27
N ASN A 37 -16.66 -10.22 49.46
CA ASN A 37 -15.50 -11.02 49.89
C ASN A 37 -14.34 -10.75 48.91
N ARG A 38 -13.37 -9.92 49.30
CA ARG A 38 -12.24 -9.51 48.47
C ARG A 38 -11.32 -10.66 48.05
N ASN A 39 -11.38 -11.79 48.71
CA ASN A 39 -10.52 -12.95 48.48
C ASN A 39 -11.28 -14.09 47.76
N SER A 40 -12.48 -13.86 47.22
CA SER A 40 -13.27 -14.91 46.57
C SER A 40 -12.75 -15.28 45.17
N SER A 41 -12.05 -14.38 44.52
CA SER A 41 -11.42 -14.53 43.20
C SER A 41 -10.22 -13.61 43.08
N LEU A 42 -9.34 -13.82 42.07
CA LEU A 42 -8.24 -12.91 41.79
C LEU A 42 -8.76 -11.49 41.53
N GLY A 43 -9.84 -11.36 40.77
CA GLY A 43 -10.52 -10.09 40.44
C GLY A 43 -11.92 -10.04 41.03
N VAL A 44 -12.21 -9.04 41.86
CA VAL A 44 -13.53 -8.82 42.46
C VAL A 44 -13.99 -7.39 42.13
N ALA A 45 -15.18 -7.27 41.54
CA ALA A 45 -15.83 -5.99 41.25
C ALA A 45 -16.97 -5.75 42.23
N VAL A 46 -16.88 -4.74 43.09
CA VAL A 46 -17.87 -4.44 44.12
C VAL A 46 -18.71 -3.24 43.69
N ARG A 47 -20.03 -3.44 43.59
CA ARG A 47 -21.00 -2.38 43.24
C ARG A 47 -21.22 -1.46 44.42
N GLU A 48 -21.40 -0.16 44.14
CA GLU A 48 -21.80 0.86 45.08
C GLU A 48 -20.92 0.91 46.37
N TYR A 49 -19.58 0.82 46.16
CA TYR A 49 -18.64 0.86 47.29
C TYR A 49 -18.62 2.25 47.92
N PRO A 50 -18.79 2.36 49.27
CA PRO A 50 -18.90 3.64 49.98
C PRO A 50 -17.55 4.36 50.03
N THR A 51 -17.52 5.65 49.69
CA THR A 51 -16.40 6.58 49.89
C THR A 51 -16.85 7.77 50.68
N ASP A 52 -15.92 8.64 51.06
CA ASP A 52 -16.21 9.88 51.78
C ASP A 52 -17.01 10.88 50.92
N SER A 53 -16.84 10.82 49.58
CA SER A 53 -17.56 11.68 48.61
C SER A 53 -18.88 11.08 48.11
N GLY A 54 -19.25 9.87 48.53
CA GLY A 54 -20.43 9.13 48.08
C GLY A 54 -20.03 7.76 47.50
N PRO A 55 -21.01 6.87 47.21
CA PRO A 55 -20.67 5.54 46.67
C PRO A 55 -20.17 5.64 45.21
N VAL A 56 -19.07 4.95 44.89
CA VAL A 56 -18.65 4.74 43.51
C VAL A 56 -19.44 3.60 42.89
N ASP A 57 -19.74 3.65 41.57
CA ASP A 57 -20.54 2.62 40.95
C ASP A 57 -19.89 1.22 41.05
N TYR A 58 -18.58 1.15 40.81
CA TYR A 58 -17.80 -0.07 41.05
C TYR A 58 -16.41 0.24 41.57
N LEU A 59 -15.95 -0.53 42.57
CA LEU A 59 -14.55 -0.61 42.99
C LEU A 59 -14.00 -1.99 42.64
N LEU A 60 -12.88 -2.03 41.90
CA LEU A 60 -12.26 -3.26 41.43
C LEU A 60 -11.07 -3.63 42.34
N PHE A 61 -11.10 -4.85 42.88
CA PHE A 61 -10.04 -5.43 43.67
C PHE A 61 -9.29 -6.50 42.89
N VAL A 62 -7.97 -6.48 42.95
CA VAL A 62 -7.12 -7.54 42.41
C VAL A 62 -6.25 -8.08 43.56
N ASP A 63 -6.30 -9.39 43.79
CA ASP A 63 -5.57 -10.06 44.86
C ASP A 63 -5.88 -9.38 46.23
N GLY A 64 -7.12 -8.99 46.42
CA GLY A 64 -7.62 -8.33 47.64
C GLY A 64 -7.27 -6.85 47.80
N GLU A 65 -6.52 -6.22 46.87
CA GLU A 65 -6.16 -4.81 46.91
C GLU A 65 -6.99 -4.00 45.90
N PRO A 66 -7.47 -2.80 46.25
CA PRO A 66 -8.26 -1.97 45.34
C PRO A 66 -7.32 -1.32 44.30
N VAL A 67 -7.61 -1.50 43.02
CA VAL A 67 -6.74 -1.03 41.91
C VAL A 67 -7.44 -0.13 40.92
N ALA A 68 -8.77 -0.25 40.77
CA ALA A 68 -9.50 0.50 39.74
C ALA A 68 -10.90 0.90 40.22
N MET A 69 -11.45 1.95 39.57
CA MET A 69 -12.84 2.39 39.74
C MET A 69 -13.55 2.45 38.39
N ILE A 70 -14.87 2.21 38.39
CA ILE A 70 -15.73 2.41 37.22
C ILE A 70 -16.85 3.36 37.59
N GLU A 71 -17.06 4.37 36.77
CA GLU A 71 -18.22 5.27 36.80
C GLU A 71 -19.17 4.89 35.66
N ALA A 72 -20.39 4.52 36.00
CA ALA A 72 -21.44 4.12 35.07
C ALA A 72 -22.27 5.33 34.64
N LYS A 73 -22.53 5.46 33.35
CA LYS A 73 -23.37 6.54 32.78
C LYS A 73 -24.41 5.96 31.84
N PRO A 74 -25.58 6.63 31.70
CA PRO A 74 -26.57 6.25 30.70
C PRO A 74 -26.00 6.25 29.26
N GLU A 75 -26.52 5.42 28.38
CA GLU A 75 -26.03 5.26 27.01
C GLU A 75 -25.97 6.59 26.23
N ASN A 76 -26.97 7.47 26.42
CA ASN A 76 -27.01 8.79 25.78
C ASN A 76 -25.88 9.75 26.19
N PHE A 77 -25.08 9.40 27.23
CA PHE A 77 -23.88 10.14 27.63
C PHE A 77 -22.59 9.70 26.89
N GLY A 78 -22.63 8.71 26.04
CA GLY A 78 -21.42 8.18 25.36
C GLY A 78 -20.54 9.25 24.71
N HIS A 79 -21.14 10.22 24.03
CA HIS A 79 -20.42 11.35 23.40
C HIS A 79 -19.95 12.44 24.41
N LYS A 80 -20.40 12.41 25.64
CA LYS A 80 -20.06 13.36 26.74
C LYS A 80 -19.16 12.75 27.80
N LEU A 81 -18.68 11.50 27.64
CA LEU A 81 -17.81 10.85 28.64
C LEU A 81 -16.53 11.65 28.91
N ASN A 82 -16.04 12.43 27.95
CA ASN A 82 -14.89 13.32 28.14
C ASN A 82 -15.10 14.35 29.27
N THR A 83 -16.34 14.74 29.58
CA THR A 83 -16.65 15.66 30.68
C THR A 83 -16.75 14.95 32.02
N VAL A 84 -16.76 13.62 32.04
CA VAL A 84 -16.87 12.78 33.25
C VAL A 84 -15.49 12.47 33.85
N GLU A 85 -14.43 12.67 33.06
CA GLU A 85 -13.03 12.40 33.48
C GLU A 85 -12.66 13.15 34.77
N GLU A 86 -13.14 14.39 34.97
CA GLU A 86 -12.92 15.16 36.20
C GLU A 86 -13.66 14.56 37.40
N GLN A 87 -14.83 13.95 37.18
CA GLN A 87 -15.64 13.30 38.24
C GLN A 87 -14.95 12.00 38.67
N SER A 88 -14.52 11.16 37.71
CA SER A 88 -13.79 9.92 37.99
C SER A 88 -12.47 10.18 38.71
N ALA A 89 -11.76 11.24 38.33
CA ALA A 89 -10.54 11.67 39.01
C ALA A 89 -10.78 12.09 40.48
N ARG A 90 -11.88 12.82 40.77
CA ARG A 90 -12.23 13.20 42.13
C ARG A 90 -12.56 11.98 43.02
N TYR A 91 -13.30 11.01 42.50
CA TYR A 91 -13.58 9.76 43.24
C TYR A 91 -12.31 8.97 43.50
N ALA A 92 -11.36 8.92 42.57
CA ALA A 92 -10.08 8.25 42.73
C ALA A 92 -9.18 8.89 43.81
N ASP A 93 -9.38 10.18 44.08
CA ASP A 93 -8.68 10.93 45.13
C ASP A 93 -9.46 10.93 46.47
N SER A 94 -10.68 10.36 46.49
CA SER A 94 -11.51 10.24 47.69
C SER A 94 -10.97 9.15 48.63
N GLU A 95 -11.15 9.34 49.95
CA GLU A 95 -10.81 8.28 50.93
C GLU A 95 -11.84 7.16 50.85
N LEU A 96 -11.33 5.94 50.63
CA LEU A 96 -12.15 4.73 50.65
C LEU A 96 -12.56 4.41 52.09
N ASN A 97 -13.87 4.27 52.37
CA ASN A 97 -14.31 3.83 53.68
C ASN A 97 -13.74 2.43 53.96
N TYR A 98 -13.16 2.28 55.16
CA TYR A 98 -12.55 1.05 55.68
C TYR A 98 -11.19 0.63 55.04
N ILE A 99 -10.63 1.39 54.08
CA ILE A 99 -9.30 1.14 53.49
C ILE A 99 -8.45 2.41 53.61
N GLN A 100 -7.36 2.35 54.35
CA GLN A 100 -6.45 3.47 54.53
C GLN A 100 -5.39 3.49 53.41
N GLN A 101 -5.15 4.65 52.77
CA GLN A 101 -4.07 4.90 51.83
C GLN A 101 -4.08 4.02 50.53
N ALA A 102 -5.25 3.77 49.94
CA ALA A 102 -5.34 3.08 48.67
C ALA A 102 -5.04 4.06 47.50
N GLU A 103 -4.03 3.77 46.68
CA GLU A 103 -3.81 4.49 45.41
C GLU A 103 -4.58 3.79 44.29
N ILE A 104 -5.65 4.41 43.81
CA ILE A 104 -6.40 3.92 42.67
C ILE A 104 -5.67 4.31 41.37
N ALA A 105 -5.07 3.32 40.74
CA ALA A 105 -4.24 3.52 39.56
C ALA A 105 -5.05 3.58 38.23
N PHE A 106 -6.22 2.93 38.18
CA PHE A 106 -6.97 2.72 36.94
C PHE A 106 -8.39 3.28 37.06
N LEU A 107 -8.82 4.04 36.04
CA LEU A 107 -10.18 4.60 35.98
C LEU A 107 -10.88 4.12 34.71
N TYR A 108 -12.17 3.82 34.85
CA TYR A 108 -13.05 3.54 33.75
C TYR A 108 -14.29 4.45 33.81
N GLU A 109 -14.68 4.97 32.68
CA GLU A 109 -15.99 5.58 32.43
C GLU A 109 -16.72 4.73 31.39
N SER A 110 -17.92 4.24 31.72
CA SER A 110 -18.62 3.33 30.83
C SER A 110 -20.13 3.59 30.80
N THR A 111 -20.68 3.51 29.59
CA THR A 111 -22.14 3.45 29.37
C THR A 111 -22.61 2.00 29.16
N GLY A 112 -21.73 1.00 29.33
CA GLY A 112 -21.95 -0.37 28.92
C GLY A 112 -21.69 -0.61 27.43
N VAL A 113 -21.96 0.38 26.55
CA VAL A 113 -21.67 0.35 25.10
C VAL A 113 -20.29 0.92 24.82
N VAL A 114 -20.05 2.16 25.22
CA VAL A 114 -18.75 2.83 25.12
C VAL A 114 -18.04 2.74 26.47
N THR A 115 -16.79 2.33 26.47
CA THR A 115 -15.94 2.25 27.65
C THR A 115 -14.65 3.02 27.41
N ARG A 116 -14.29 3.89 28.35
CA ARG A 116 -13.02 4.63 28.35
C ARG A 116 -12.18 4.19 29.53
N PHE A 117 -10.86 4.22 29.34
CA PHE A 117 -9.89 3.79 30.33
C PHE A 117 -8.75 4.80 30.50
N THR A 118 -8.38 5.08 31.74
CA THR A 118 -7.25 5.93 32.10
C THR A 118 -6.32 5.18 33.05
N ASN A 119 -5.02 5.14 32.70
CA ASN A 119 -3.99 4.68 33.63
C ASN A 119 -3.28 5.91 34.24
N ARG A 120 -3.51 6.16 35.53
CA ARG A 120 -2.96 7.32 36.27
C ARG A 120 -1.43 7.21 36.49
N ASN A 121 -0.87 6.00 36.32
CA ASN A 121 0.58 5.78 36.40
C ASN A 121 1.34 6.20 35.12
N ASP A 122 0.63 6.52 34.04
CA ASP A 122 1.26 6.98 32.82
C ASP A 122 1.92 8.37 33.00
N PRO A 123 2.99 8.71 32.26
CA PRO A 123 3.67 10.01 32.37
C PRO A 123 2.77 11.21 32.05
N ALA A 124 1.75 11.03 31.23
CA ALA A 124 0.69 11.98 30.89
C ALA A 124 -0.61 11.20 30.80
N PRO A 125 -1.29 10.95 31.93
CA PRO A 125 -2.55 10.17 31.96
C PRO A 125 -3.60 10.76 31.03
N ARG A 126 -4.18 9.92 30.16
CA ARG A 126 -5.22 10.32 29.19
C ARG A 126 -6.22 9.19 29.04
N ALA A 127 -7.51 9.53 29.06
CA ALA A 127 -8.56 8.58 28.76
C ALA A 127 -8.51 8.15 27.29
N ARG A 128 -8.70 6.85 27.04
CA ARG A 128 -8.81 6.24 25.73
C ARG A 128 -9.99 5.28 25.67
N GLU A 129 -10.59 5.17 24.51
CA GLU A 129 -11.64 4.19 24.28
C GLU A 129 -11.05 2.78 24.22
N VAL A 130 -11.70 1.83 24.89
CA VAL A 130 -11.35 0.41 24.91
C VAL A 130 -12.59 -0.41 24.56
N PHE A 131 -12.40 -1.52 23.82
CA PHE A 131 -13.50 -2.38 23.39
C PHE A 131 -14.21 -3.04 24.60
N HIS A 132 -13.43 -3.42 25.61
CA HIS A 132 -13.91 -4.16 26.77
C HIS A 132 -13.10 -3.81 28.01
N PHE A 133 -13.57 -4.24 29.21
CA PHE A 133 -12.77 -4.14 30.44
C PHE A 133 -11.57 -5.09 30.38
N HIS A 134 -10.45 -4.67 30.94
CA HIS A 134 -9.22 -5.48 31.03
C HIS A 134 -9.41 -6.58 32.08
N ARG A 135 -8.67 -7.69 31.90
CA ARG A 135 -8.71 -8.80 32.86
C ARG A 135 -8.03 -8.47 34.18
N PRO A 136 -8.40 -9.16 35.30
CA PRO A 136 -7.74 -8.99 36.59
C PRO A 136 -6.22 -9.21 36.52
N GLU A 137 -5.74 -10.21 35.78
CA GLU A 137 -4.33 -10.54 35.62
C GLU A 137 -3.57 -9.39 34.95
N THR A 138 -4.20 -8.72 34.01
CA THR A 138 -3.63 -7.58 33.30
C THR A 138 -3.48 -6.38 34.23
N LEU A 139 -4.52 -6.04 34.98
CA LEU A 139 -4.45 -4.95 35.94
C LEU A 139 -3.47 -5.25 37.08
N GLN A 140 -3.36 -6.52 37.54
CA GLN A 140 -2.35 -6.96 38.52
C GLN A 140 -0.94 -6.67 38.01
N LYS A 141 -0.66 -7.08 36.76
CA LYS A 141 0.64 -6.83 36.12
C LYS A 141 0.93 -5.33 36.02
N TRP A 142 0.00 -4.51 35.53
CA TRP A 142 0.18 -3.07 35.39
C TRP A 142 0.31 -2.35 36.74
N ALA A 143 -0.43 -2.77 37.76
CA ALA A 143 -0.27 -2.25 39.13
C ALA A 143 1.11 -2.55 39.67
N SER A 144 1.63 -3.77 39.44
CA SER A 144 3.00 -4.15 39.87
C SER A 144 4.10 -3.39 39.10
N GLU A 145 3.87 -2.99 37.86
CA GLU A 145 4.79 -2.15 37.08
C GLU A 145 4.84 -0.71 37.62
N GLY A 146 3.80 -0.25 38.33
CA GLY A 146 3.69 1.10 38.86
C GLY A 146 3.90 2.18 37.78
N LYS A 147 4.76 3.15 38.03
CA LYS A 147 5.11 4.23 37.07
C LYS A 147 5.97 3.78 35.90
N ASN A 148 6.43 2.52 35.89
CA ASN A 148 7.21 1.96 34.76
C ASN A 148 6.29 1.40 33.67
N THR A 149 5.27 2.14 33.31
CA THR A 149 4.25 1.77 32.30
C THR A 149 4.84 1.62 30.91
N LEU A 150 4.08 1.03 29.97
CA LEU A 150 4.48 0.96 28.56
C LEU A 150 4.81 2.37 28.02
N ARG A 151 3.98 3.38 28.34
CA ARG A 151 4.18 4.77 27.90
C ARG A 151 5.45 5.39 28.48
N ALA A 152 5.77 5.10 29.73
CA ALA A 152 7.03 5.54 30.32
C ALA A 152 8.23 4.89 29.64
N LYS A 153 8.16 3.60 29.33
CA LYS A 153 9.21 2.88 28.59
C LYS A 153 9.37 3.41 27.16
N LEU A 154 8.27 3.68 26.43
CA LEU A 154 8.32 4.28 25.09
C LEU A 154 9.02 5.64 25.07
N LYS A 155 8.74 6.47 26.07
CA LYS A 155 9.39 7.78 26.24
C LYS A 155 10.88 7.67 26.58
N ALA A 156 11.31 6.56 27.19
CA ALA A 156 12.67 6.30 27.63
C ALA A 156 13.52 5.53 26.59
N ILE A 157 12.97 5.18 25.41
CA ILE A 157 13.73 4.51 24.35
C ILE A 157 14.90 5.42 23.93
N PRO A 158 16.17 4.93 23.97
CA PRO A 158 17.33 5.73 23.55
C PRO A 158 17.22 6.17 22.08
N ALA A 159 17.80 7.33 21.74
CA ALA A 159 17.91 7.75 20.35
C ALA A 159 18.60 6.67 19.50
N LEU A 160 18.14 6.47 18.26
CA LEU A 160 18.74 5.50 17.36
C LEU A 160 20.16 5.93 16.94
N ASN A 161 20.33 7.22 16.70
CA ASN A 161 21.57 7.81 16.18
C ASN A 161 22.12 8.92 17.08
N PRO A 162 22.56 8.60 18.33
CA PRO A 162 23.02 9.61 19.28
C PRO A 162 24.34 10.28 18.84
N ASN A 163 25.10 9.64 17.96
CA ASN A 163 26.39 10.13 17.47
C ASN A 163 26.32 10.80 16.10
N HIS A 164 25.11 11.02 15.58
CA HIS A 164 24.87 11.62 14.26
C HIS A 164 25.64 10.97 13.10
N LEU A 165 25.74 9.63 13.14
CA LEU A 165 26.36 8.84 12.07
C LEU A 165 25.49 8.90 10.80
N SER A 166 26.11 8.65 9.65
CA SER A 166 25.34 8.48 8.42
C SER A 166 24.40 7.25 8.51
N ALA A 167 23.26 7.29 7.82
CA ALA A 167 22.35 6.16 7.80
C ALA A 167 23.04 4.87 7.30
N ALA A 168 23.94 5.00 6.31
CA ALA A 168 24.73 3.89 5.78
C ALA A 168 25.63 3.24 6.86
N ALA A 169 26.22 4.02 7.78
CA ALA A 169 27.01 3.49 8.90
C ALA A 169 26.15 2.67 9.88
N LEU A 170 24.84 2.91 9.91
CA LEU A 170 23.86 2.14 10.68
C LEU A 170 23.22 0.99 9.88
N GLY A 171 23.66 0.75 8.64
CA GLY A 171 23.07 -0.24 7.75
C GLY A 171 21.68 0.13 7.25
N LEU A 172 21.33 1.42 7.27
CA LEU A 172 20.03 1.96 6.89
C LEU A 172 20.15 2.88 5.68
N ARG A 173 19.02 3.13 5.02
CA ARG A 173 18.84 4.25 4.09
C ARG A 173 18.38 5.49 4.86
N ASP A 174 18.64 6.70 4.35
CA ASP A 174 18.23 7.96 5.00
C ASP A 174 16.72 8.00 5.29
N CYS A 175 15.89 7.57 4.34
CA CYS A 175 14.44 7.48 4.52
C CYS A 175 14.01 6.50 5.62
N GLN A 176 14.76 5.40 5.82
CA GLN A 176 14.50 4.43 6.89
C GLN A 176 14.89 4.98 8.24
N LEU A 177 16.07 5.61 8.34
CA LEU A 177 16.52 6.28 9.56
C LEU A 177 15.50 7.32 10.02
N THR A 178 15.09 8.22 9.13
CA THR A 178 14.07 9.25 9.39
C THR A 178 12.74 8.64 9.85
N ALA A 179 12.27 7.57 9.18
CA ALA A 179 11.02 6.92 9.55
C ALA A 179 11.09 6.29 10.97
N ILE A 180 12.20 5.65 11.32
CA ILE A 180 12.38 5.01 12.63
C ILE A 180 12.45 6.08 13.74
N GLU A 181 13.22 7.16 13.55
CA GLU A 181 13.34 8.24 14.53
C GLU A 181 12.02 8.96 14.76
N ASN A 182 11.31 9.35 13.68
CA ASN A 182 10.02 10.00 13.78
C ASN A 182 8.95 9.10 14.41
N MET A 183 8.99 7.76 14.14
CA MET A 183 8.12 6.81 14.81
C MET A 183 8.38 6.76 16.31
N GLN A 184 9.64 6.74 16.71
CA GLN A 184 10.01 6.76 18.12
C GLN A 184 9.50 8.03 18.81
N ASP A 185 9.64 9.19 18.15
CA ASP A 185 9.13 10.47 18.65
C ASP A 185 7.60 10.49 18.76
N SER A 186 6.92 9.91 17.80
CA SER A 186 5.46 9.76 17.81
C SER A 186 4.99 8.92 19.01
N LEU A 187 5.62 7.77 19.23
CA LEU A 187 5.31 6.90 20.37
C LEU A 187 5.68 7.54 21.71
N ALA A 188 6.78 8.29 21.78
CA ALA A 188 7.17 9.03 22.98
C ALA A 188 6.17 10.15 23.36
N LYS A 189 5.46 10.70 22.36
CA LYS A 189 4.36 11.66 22.53
C LYS A 189 3.00 10.98 22.80
N ASP A 190 2.99 9.67 22.96
CA ASP A 190 1.76 8.85 23.17
C ASP A 190 0.70 9.04 22.07
N LEU A 191 1.12 9.12 20.79
CA LEU A 191 0.18 9.14 19.68
C LEU A 191 -0.21 7.71 19.31
N PRO A 192 -1.49 7.32 19.47
CA PRO A 192 -1.91 5.92 19.38
C PRO A 192 -1.92 5.37 17.95
N ARG A 193 -1.92 6.24 16.94
CA ARG A 193 -1.96 5.87 15.52
C ARG A 193 -0.87 6.62 14.77
N ALA A 194 -0.10 5.92 13.94
CA ALA A 194 0.95 6.51 13.13
C ALA A 194 0.99 5.87 11.73
N LEU A 195 1.28 6.67 10.72
CA LEU A 195 1.38 6.24 9.33
C LEU A 195 2.80 6.40 8.81
N ILE A 196 3.36 5.32 8.28
CA ILE A 196 4.61 5.30 7.52
C ILE A 196 4.24 5.20 6.04
N GLN A 197 4.37 6.30 5.31
CA GLN A 197 4.29 6.30 3.87
C GLN A 197 5.69 6.14 3.29
N MET A 198 5.94 5.04 2.57
CA MET A 198 7.19 4.81 1.86
C MET A 198 6.93 4.17 0.51
N ALA A 199 7.60 4.67 -0.51
CA ALA A 199 7.53 4.14 -1.87
C ALA A 199 7.78 2.63 -1.89
N THR A 200 7.16 1.94 -2.84
CA THR A 200 7.42 0.52 -3.07
C THR A 200 8.91 0.33 -3.39
N GLY A 201 9.60 -0.58 -2.67
CA GLY A 201 11.05 -0.79 -2.83
C GLY A 201 11.95 0.03 -1.91
N ALA A 202 11.41 1.01 -1.20
CA ALA A 202 12.17 1.79 -0.23
C ALA A 202 12.56 1.01 1.04
N GLY A 203 12.00 -0.19 1.25
CA GLY A 203 12.31 -1.06 2.39
C GLY A 203 11.33 -0.91 3.55
N LYS A 204 10.04 -0.74 3.28
CA LYS A 204 8.97 -0.66 4.30
C LYS A 204 9.05 -1.77 5.35
N THR A 205 9.11 -3.03 4.91
CA THR A 205 9.18 -4.19 5.80
C THR A 205 10.42 -4.17 6.67
N TYR A 206 11.59 -3.85 6.10
CA TYR A 206 12.84 -3.71 6.85
C TYR A 206 12.74 -2.61 7.92
N THR A 207 12.14 -1.46 7.58
CA THR A 207 11.87 -0.36 8.52
C THR A 207 10.96 -0.81 9.65
N ALA A 208 9.88 -1.54 9.34
CA ALA A 208 8.96 -2.08 10.34
C ALA A 208 9.66 -3.08 11.27
N ILE A 209 10.47 -4.01 10.74
CA ILE A 209 11.25 -4.97 11.55
C ILE A 209 12.23 -4.24 12.47
N SER A 210 12.90 -3.20 11.97
CA SER A 210 13.81 -2.36 12.79
C SER A 210 13.07 -1.67 13.94
N ILE A 211 11.87 -1.15 13.70
CA ILE A 211 11.02 -0.55 14.74
C ILE A 211 10.58 -1.62 15.75
N MET A 212 10.09 -2.78 15.28
CA MET A 212 9.67 -3.90 16.14
C MET A 212 10.81 -4.39 17.04
N TYR A 213 12.01 -4.52 16.48
CA TYR A 213 13.21 -4.88 17.25
C TYR A 213 13.44 -3.90 18.40
N ARG A 214 13.40 -2.59 18.13
CA ARG A 214 13.60 -1.58 19.17
C ARG A 214 12.51 -1.59 20.22
N LEU A 215 11.25 -1.75 19.81
CA LEU A 215 10.12 -1.87 20.74
C LEU A 215 10.29 -3.07 21.67
N LEU A 216 10.58 -4.25 21.15
CA LEU A 216 10.77 -5.47 21.93
C LEU A 216 11.98 -5.33 22.88
N LYS A 217 13.09 -4.75 22.41
CA LYS A 217 14.34 -4.57 23.19
C LYS A 217 14.15 -3.63 24.38
N TYR A 218 13.50 -2.49 24.18
CA TYR A 218 13.46 -1.43 25.20
C TYR A 218 12.17 -1.41 26.04
N THR A 219 11.07 -2.05 25.60
CA THR A 219 9.82 -2.06 26.38
C THR A 219 9.60 -3.36 27.17
N GLY A 220 10.46 -4.36 27.00
CA GLY A 220 10.39 -5.65 27.68
C GLY A 220 9.47 -6.63 26.95
N LYS A 221 8.97 -7.66 27.66
CA LYS A 221 8.09 -8.70 27.08
C LYS A 221 6.78 -8.07 26.61
N ARG A 222 6.65 -7.88 25.31
CA ARG A 222 5.48 -7.32 24.59
C ARG A 222 5.06 -8.26 23.47
N ARG A 223 3.83 -8.09 23.01
CA ARG A 223 3.30 -8.82 21.86
C ARG A 223 2.99 -7.85 20.73
N ILE A 224 3.48 -8.20 19.56
CA ILE A 224 3.27 -7.44 18.33
C ILE A 224 2.43 -8.28 17.37
N LEU A 225 1.41 -7.67 16.79
CA LEU A 225 0.66 -8.21 15.66
C LEU A 225 1.14 -7.53 14.38
N PHE A 226 1.52 -8.31 13.38
CA PHE A 226 1.82 -7.84 12.04
C PHE A 226 0.74 -8.34 11.09
N LEU A 227 -0.15 -7.45 10.68
CA LEU A 227 -1.26 -7.74 9.78
C LEU A 227 -0.84 -7.59 8.33
N VAL A 228 -1.15 -8.61 7.54
CA VAL A 228 -0.90 -8.67 6.10
C VAL A 228 -2.19 -8.98 5.34
N ASP A 229 -2.19 -8.70 4.05
CA ASP A 229 -3.33 -8.94 3.16
C ASP A 229 -3.49 -10.43 2.79
N THR A 230 -2.37 -11.14 2.58
CA THR A 230 -2.35 -12.57 2.22
C THR A 230 -1.27 -13.35 2.97
N VAL A 231 -1.46 -14.66 3.11
CA VAL A 231 -0.48 -15.56 3.77
C VAL A 231 0.89 -15.52 3.09
N ASN A 232 0.93 -15.41 1.76
CA ASN A 232 2.19 -15.31 1.02
C ASN A 232 3.01 -14.08 1.42
N LEU A 233 2.35 -12.94 1.68
CA LEU A 233 3.01 -11.74 2.22
C LEU A 233 3.52 -11.99 3.64
N GLY A 234 2.75 -12.70 4.47
CA GLY A 234 3.16 -13.09 5.80
C GLY A 234 4.42 -13.97 5.79
N GLU A 235 4.47 -14.97 4.92
CA GLU A 235 5.66 -15.82 4.73
C GLU A 235 6.88 -15.00 4.25
N GLN A 236 6.67 -13.99 3.40
CA GLN A 236 7.74 -13.10 2.98
C GLN A 236 8.27 -12.26 4.14
N VAL A 237 7.40 -11.70 4.97
CA VAL A 237 7.79 -10.95 6.19
C VAL A 237 8.58 -11.84 7.14
N GLU A 238 8.14 -13.07 7.36
CA GLU A 238 8.86 -14.05 8.19
C GLU A 238 10.26 -14.33 7.63
N GLN A 239 10.41 -14.51 6.30
CA GLN A 239 11.72 -14.68 5.66
C GLN A 239 12.62 -13.45 5.82
N GLU A 240 12.06 -12.24 5.74
CA GLU A 240 12.82 -11.01 5.98
C GLU A 240 13.28 -10.93 7.46
N MET A 241 12.46 -11.36 8.43
CA MET A 241 12.84 -11.46 9.84
C MET A 241 13.95 -12.50 10.09
N LEU A 242 13.95 -13.62 9.35
CA LEU A 242 14.99 -14.65 9.43
C LEU A 242 16.38 -14.17 8.98
N VAL A 243 16.44 -13.20 8.08
CA VAL A 243 17.71 -12.66 7.57
C VAL A 243 18.12 -11.36 8.27
N PHE A 244 17.18 -10.66 8.94
CA PHE A 244 17.44 -9.39 9.58
C PHE A 244 18.39 -9.55 10.77
N THR A 245 19.48 -8.75 10.76
CA THR A 245 20.42 -8.63 11.87
C THR A 245 20.45 -7.16 12.30
N PRO A 246 20.16 -6.85 13.59
CA PRO A 246 20.22 -5.50 14.09
C PRO A 246 21.65 -4.93 14.05
N SER A 247 21.78 -3.61 13.90
CA SER A 247 23.10 -2.95 13.87
C SER A 247 23.87 -3.01 15.20
N ASP A 248 23.17 -3.25 16.30
CA ASP A 248 23.70 -3.26 17.66
C ASP A 248 23.68 -4.66 18.33
N ASP A 249 23.37 -5.72 17.56
CA ASP A 249 23.41 -7.12 18.01
C ASP A 249 23.75 -8.03 16.82
N ASN A 250 24.72 -8.92 16.98
CA ASN A 250 25.15 -9.83 15.92
C ASN A 250 24.20 -11.02 15.70
N ARG A 251 23.18 -11.20 16.55
CA ARG A 251 22.18 -12.25 16.44
C ARG A 251 21.07 -11.80 15.50
N LYS A 252 20.49 -12.75 14.79
CA LYS A 252 19.32 -12.50 13.95
C LYS A 252 18.07 -12.19 14.77
N PHE A 253 17.11 -11.49 14.19
CA PHE A 253 15.85 -11.16 14.85
C PHE A 253 15.16 -12.40 15.46
N THR A 254 15.10 -13.49 14.70
CA THR A 254 14.45 -14.75 15.13
C THR A 254 15.25 -15.57 16.16
N GLU A 255 16.53 -15.25 16.38
CA GLU A 255 17.33 -15.78 17.50
C GLU A 255 17.06 -15.03 18.80
N LEU A 256 16.56 -13.80 18.71
CA LEU A 256 16.25 -12.93 19.84
C LEU A 256 14.78 -13.02 20.24
N TYR A 257 13.88 -13.12 19.28
CA TYR A 257 12.44 -13.06 19.47
C TYR A 257 11.73 -14.13 18.65
N ASN A 258 10.66 -14.70 19.23
CA ASN A 258 9.84 -15.71 18.57
C ASN A 258 8.81 -15.02 17.66
N ALA A 259 9.05 -15.08 16.34
CA ALA A 259 8.14 -14.58 15.30
C ALA A 259 7.57 -15.74 14.49
N GLN A 260 6.27 -15.77 14.28
CA GLN A 260 5.59 -16.86 13.54
C GLN A 260 4.40 -16.36 12.72
N VAL A 261 4.22 -16.96 11.53
CA VAL A 261 2.97 -16.86 10.76
C VAL A 261 1.90 -17.73 11.39
N ILE A 262 0.79 -17.14 11.80
CA ILE A 262 -0.32 -17.83 12.48
C ILE A 262 -1.25 -18.44 11.43
N LYS A 263 -1.20 -19.77 11.31
CA LYS A 263 -2.06 -20.57 10.42
C LYS A 263 -3.08 -21.42 11.17
N SER A 264 -2.95 -21.51 12.50
CA SER A 264 -3.81 -22.28 13.40
C SER A 264 -4.97 -21.45 13.94
N PRO A 265 -6.05 -22.09 14.45
CA PRO A 265 -7.18 -21.40 15.09
C PRO A 265 -6.86 -20.86 16.49
N HIS A 266 -5.62 -20.87 16.92
CA HIS A 266 -5.14 -20.30 18.19
C HIS A 266 -3.71 -19.77 18.03
N ILE A 267 -3.35 -18.79 18.83
CA ILE A 267 -2.00 -18.24 18.88
C ILE A 267 -1.17 -19.05 19.89
N PRO A 268 -0.04 -19.66 19.48
CA PRO A 268 0.80 -20.43 20.39
C PRO A 268 1.37 -19.58 21.53
N ASN A 269 1.51 -20.17 22.70
CA ASN A 269 2.15 -19.50 23.83
C ASN A 269 3.63 -19.18 23.53
N GLY A 270 4.07 -18.00 23.96
CA GLY A 270 5.46 -17.57 23.83
C GLY A 270 5.82 -16.94 22.46
N VAL A 271 4.86 -16.75 21.55
CA VAL A 271 5.06 -15.97 20.33
C VAL A 271 5.02 -14.48 20.69
N GLU A 272 6.08 -13.75 20.33
CA GLU A 272 6.22 -12.32 20.59
C GLU A 272 5.78 -11.48 19.39
N VAL A 273 6.00 -11.97 18.14
CA VAL A 273 5.53 -11.37 16.91
C VAL A 273 4.63 -12.34 16.16
N CYS A 274 3.34 -12.03 16.14
CA CYS A 274 2.33 -12.78 15.42
C CYS A 274 2.15 -12.16 14.03
N ILE A 275 2.48 -12.90 12.98
CA ILE A 275 2.21 -12.49 11.60
C ILE A 275 0.92 -13.15 11.17
N CYS A 276 -0.09 -12.39 10.76
CA CYS A 276 -1.42 -12.92 10.52
C CYS A 276 -2.13 -12.15 9.41
N THR A 277 -2.98 -12.83 8.63
CA THR A 277 -3.92 -12.12 7.75
C THR A 277 -5.05 -11.53 8.59
N ILE A 278 -5.63 -10.43 8.09
CA ILE A 278 -6.74 -9.80 8.82
C ILE A 278 -7.98 -10.71 8.83
N GLN A 279 -8.18 -11.53 7.78
CA GLN A 279 -9.23 -12.54 7.71
C GLN A 279 -9.08 -13.59 8.82
N ARG A 280 -7.86 -14.09 9.01
CA ARG A 280 -7.53 -15.03 10.07
C ARG A 280 -7.78 -14.43 11.45
N MET A 281 -7.35 -13.20 11.68
CA MET A 281 -7.58 -12.51 12.95
C MET A 281 -9.07 -12.31 13.23
N TYR A 282 -9.86 -11.91 12.21
CA TYR A 282 -11.31 -11.80 12.34
C TYR A 282 -11.95 -13.15 12.72
N SER A 283 -11.54 -14.26 12.07
CA SER A 283 -12.06 -15.60 12.40
C SER A 283 -11.68 -16.04 13.81
N LEU A 284 -10.46 -15.73 14.26
CA LEU A 284 -10.03 -15.99 15.65
C LEU A 284 -10.91 -15.25 16.66
N LEU A 285 -11.22 -13.96 16.39
CA LEU A 285 -12.10 -13.16 17.24
C LEU A 285 -13.58 -13.64 17.23
N LYS A 286 -13.97 -14.41 16.20
CA LYS A 286 -15.29 -15.07 16.15
C LYS A 286 -15.30 -16.48 16.74
N GLY A 287 -14.13 -17.06 17.00
CA GLY A 287 -14.00 -18.45 17.43
C GLY A 287 -14.26 -19.47 16.32
N GLU A 288 -14.10 -19.07 15.05
CA GLU A 288 -14.26 -19.89 13.87
C GLU A 288 -12.90 -20.32 13.31
N ASP A 289 -12.81 -21.52 12.73
CA ASP A 289 -11.61 -21.94 12.01
C ASP A 289 -11.70 -21.55 10.52
N LEU A 290 -10.64 -20.95 9.99
CA LEU A 290 -10.55 -20.54 8.60
C LEU A 290 -9.71 -21.55 7.82
N ALA A 291 -10.23 -22.08 6.71
CA ALA A 291 -9.49 -22.98 5.85
C ALA A 291 -8.28 -22.24 5.19
N ILE A 292 -7.14 -22.94 5.06
CA ILE A 292 -5.91 -22.37 4.47
C ILE A 292 -6.12 -21.74 3.07
N PRO A 293 -6.94 -22.34 2.16
CA PRO A 293 -7.25 -21.70 0.88
C PRO A 293 -7.96 -20.35 1.01
N ASP A 294 -8.77 -20.17 2.06
CA ASP A 294 -9.48 -18.92 2.30
C ASP A 294 -8.53 -17.82 2.82
N ASP A 295 -7.50 -18.18 3.57
CA ASP A 295 -6.41 -17.28 4.00
C ASP A 295 -5.56 -16.74 2.83
N SER A 296 -5.55 -17.43 1.70
CA SER A 296 -4.78 -17.06 0.51
C SER A 296 -5.54 -16.16 -0.45
N MET A 297 -6.83 -15.92 -0.20
CA MET A 297 -7.67 -15.07 -1.03
C MET A 297 -7.41 -13.59 -0.80
N GLU A 298 -7.64 -12.78 -1.84
CA GLU A 298 -7.67 -11.32 -1.67
C GLU A 298 -8.86 -10.87 -0.80
N LEU A 299 -8.67 -9.78 -0.07
CA LEU A 299 -9.69 -9.21 0.83
C LEU A 299 -11.04 -8.99 0.14
N GLU A 300 -11.04 -8.48 -1.09
CA GLU A 300 -12.27 -8.23 -1.86
C GLU A 300 -13.02 -9.53 -2.21
N GLU A 301 -12.29 -10.59 -2.54
CA GLU A 301 -12.90 -11.88 -2.87
C GLU A 301 -13.48 -12.55 -1.63
N TRP A 302 -12.80 -12.42 -0.49
CA TRP A 302 -13.24 -12.94 0.79
C TRP A 302 -14.47 -12.20 1.33
N GLU A 303 -14.49 -10.86 1.25
CA GLU A 303 -15.66 -10.03 1.58
C GLU A 303 -16.89 -10.41 0.76
N ASN A 304 -16.71 -10.73 -0.52
CA ASN A 304 -17.80 -11.17 -1.40
C ASN A 304 -18.42 -12.53 -1.02
N ARG A 305 -17.68 -13.37 -0.29
CA ARG A 305 -18.18 -14.68 0.20
C ARG A 305 -18.92 -14.61 1.52
N LEU A 306 -18.66 -13.56 2.32
CA LEU A 306 -19.39 -13.37 3.58
C LEU A 306 -20.84 -13.00 3.32
N LYS A 307 -21.76 -13.90 3.69
CA LYS A 307 -23.21 -13.67 3.51
C LYS A 307 -23.73 -12.56 4.42
N GLU A 308 -23.28 -12.51 5.68
CA GLU A 308 -23.56 -11.46 6.65
C GLU A 308 -22.38 -11.31 7.60
N PRO A 309 -21.66 -10.17 7.60
CA PRO A 309 -20.58 -9.93 8.56
C PRO A 309 -21.17 -9.71 9.95
N LEU A 310 -20.88 -10.63 10.87
CA LEU A 310 -21.25 -10.47 12.27
C LEU A 310 -20.26 -9.55 12.99
N PRO A 311 -20.72 -8.72 13.94
CA PRO A 311 -19.82 -7.90 14.73
C PRO A 311 -18.86 -8.78 15.54
N VAL A 312 -17.65 -8.27 15.78
CA VAL A 312 -16.64 -8.90 16.63
C VAL A 312 -17.17 -8.92 18.08
N ALA A 313 -17.00 -10.04 18.76
CA ALA A 313 -17.37 -10.21 20.16
C ALA A 313 -16.12 -10.43 21.04
N TYR A 314 -16.27 -10.22 22.37
CA TYR A 314 -15.17 -10.47 23.31
C TYR A 314 -14.74 -11.95 23.30
N GLN A 315 -13.41 -12.16 23.18
CA GLN A 315 -12.79 -13.48 23.20
C GLN A 315 -11.86 -13.60 24.42
N PRO A 316 -12.14 -14.52 25.34
CA PRO A 316 -11.32 -14.71 26.56
C PRO A 316 -9.86 -15.08 26.28
N ASP A 317 -9.60 -15.82 25.20
CA ASP A 317 -8.25 -16.25 24.79
C ASP A 317 -7.47 -15.15 24.08
N LEU A 318 -8.18 -14.13 23.53
CA LEU A 318 -7.63 -12.98 22.84
C LEU A 318 -8.24 -11.68 23.40
N PRO A 319 -7.99 -11.33 24.66
CA PRO A 319 -8.56 -10.10 25.24
C PRO A 319 -8.04 -8.84 24.55
N PRO A 320 -8.71 -7.68 24.66
CA PRO A 320 -8.31 -6.44 24.02
C PRO A 320 -6.85 -6.02 24.26
N GLU A 321 -6.32 -6.34 25.43
CA GLU A 321 -4.94 -6.05 25.81
C GLU A 321 -3.93 -7.15 25.40
N PHE A 322 -4.30 -8.06 24.49
CA PHE A 322 -3.43 -9.16 24.09
C PHE A 322 -2.21 -8.69 23.32
N PHE A 323 -2.37 -7.67 22.45
CA PHE A 323 -1.29 -7.03 21.69
C PHE A 323 -1.01 -5.63 22.21
N ASP A 324 0.26 -5.23 22.26
CA ASP A 324 0.68 -3.88 22.60
C ASP A 324 0.83 -2.99 21.34
N PHE A 325 1.21 -3.59 20.20
CA PHE A 325 1.44 -2.90 18.92
C PHE A 325 0.84 -3.72 17.77
N ILE A 326 0.24 -3.03 16.82
CA ILE A 326 -0.29 -3.62 15.59
C ILE A 326 0.31 -2.90 14.40
N PHE A 327 1.11 -3.61 13.62
CA PHE A 327 1.62 -3.17 12.33
C PHE A 327 0.68 -3.64 11.24
N ILE A 328 0.31 -2.76 10.31
CA ILE A 328 -0.68 -3.03 9.28
C ILE A 328 -0.01 -2.75 7.93
N ASP A 329 0.36 -3.82 7.21
CA ASP A 329 0.90 -3.67 5.86
C ASP A 329 -0.21 -3.38 4.85
N GLU A 330 0.09 -2.55 3.85
CA GLU A 330 -0.87 -2.00 2.88
C GLU A 330 -2.17 -1.51 3.55
N CYS A 331 -2.02 -0.75 4.64
CA CYS A 331 -3.09 -0.37 5.57
C CYS A 331 -4.28 0.33 4.89
N HIS A 332 -4.06 0.99 3.74
CA HIS A 332 -5.13 1.61 2.96
C HIS A 332 -6.22 0.63 2.49
N ARG A 333 -5.99 -0.69 2.55
CA ARG A 333 -6.98 -1.75 2.23
C ARG A 333 -7.72 -2.25 3.45
N SER A 334 -7.07 -2.27 4.61
CA SER A 334 -7.52 -2.98 5.82
C SER A 334 -8.23 -2.10 6.87
N ILE A 335 -8.18 -0.76 6.73
CA ILE A 335 -8.72 0.18 7.73
C ILE A 335 -10.22 0.50 7.56
N TYR A 336 -10.91 -0.15 6.62
CA TYR A 336 -12.31 0.14 6.29
C TYR A 336 -13.25 -1.01 6.61
N ASN A 337 -14.53 -0.70 6.68
CA ASN A 337 -15.64 -1.65 6.82
C ASN A 337 -15.44 -2.65 7.96
N LEU A 338 -15.67 -3.91 7.67
CA LEU A 338 -15.59 -5.04 8.59
C LEU A 338 -14.22 -5.14 9.29
N TRP A 339 -13.14 -4.89 8.56
CA TRP A 339 -11.77 -5.04 9.07
C TRP A 339 -11.39 -4.04 10.13
N ARG A 340 -11.99 -2.85 10.10
CA ARG A 340 -11.81 -1.85 11.14
C ARG A 340 -12.19 -2.36 12.53
N GLN A 341 -13.19 -3.25 12.63
CA GLN A 341 -13.60 -3.84 13.90
C GLN A 341 -12.47 -4.64 14.56
N VAL A 342 -11.62 -5.31 13.76
CA VAL A 342 -10.44 -6.03 14.26
C VAL A 342 -9.43 -5.06 14.87
N LEU A 343 -9.24 -3.91 14.25
CA LEU A 343 -8.29 -2.88 14.70
C LEU A 343 -8.80 -2.15 15.95
N ASP A 344 -10.09 -1.82 15.99
CA ASP A 344 -10.73 -1.15 17.12
C ASP A 344 -10.97 -2.09 18.32
N TYR A 345 -10.82 -3.42 18.14
CA TYR A 345 -10.95 -4.41 19.20
C TYR A 345 -9.79 -4.36 20.20
N PHE A 346 -8.56 -4.17 19.74
CA PHE A 346 -7.36 -4.22 20.58
C PHE A 346 -6.99 -2.86 21.16
N ASP A 347 -6.62 -2.83 22.44
CA ASP A 347 -6.04 -1.66 23.13
C ASP A 347 -4.53 -1.56 22.80
N ALA A 348 -4.20 -1.27 21.56
CA ALA A 348 -2.84 -1.29 21.02
C ALA A 348 -2.50 -0.03 20.22
N TYR A 349 -1.20 0.24 20.07
CA TYR A 349 -0.71 1.26 19.12
C TYR A 349 -0.83 0.73 17.69
N LEU A 350 -1.44 1.51 16.79
CA LEU A 350 -1.64 1.15 15.39
C LEU A 350 -0.62 1.85 14.50
N ILE A 351 0.16 1.06 13.75
CA ILE A 351 1.24 1.55 12.89
C ILE A 351 0.94 1.08 11.46
N GLY A 352 0.48 2.00 10.62
CA GLY A 352 0.16 1.72 9.22
C GLY A 352 1.38 1.86 8.32
N LEU A 353 1.52 0.93 7.38
CA LEU A 353 2.54 0.93 6.33
C LEU A 353 1.83 1.00 4.99
N THR A 354 2.19 1.93 4.11
CA THR A 354 1.66 1.99 2.75
C THR A 354 2.58 2.77 1.82
N ALA A 355 2.52 2.46 0.52
CA ALA A 355 3.15 3.29 -0.51
C ALA A 355 2.17 4.33 -1.08
N THR A 356 0.86 4.07 -1.00
CA THR A 356 -0.20 4.81 -1.70
C THR A 356 -1.37 5.15 -0.77
N PRO A 357 -1.16 6.03 0.24
CA PRO A 357 -2.25 6.47 1.11
C PRO A 357 -3.29 7.29 0.34
N ASP A 358 -4.54 7.25 0.78
CA ASP A 358 -5.60 8.14 0.36
C ASP A 358 -6.02 9.07 1.52
N ASN A 359 -6.92 10.03 1.26
CA ASN A 359 -7.38 10.97 2.29
C ASN A 359 -8.01 10.28 3.51
N ARG A 360 -8.65 9.13 3.32
CA ARG A 360 -9.26 8.35 4.39
C ARG A 360 -8.19 7.67 5.24
N THR A 361 -7.11 7.19 4.61
CA THR A 361 -5.94 6.64 5.31
C THR A 361 -5.34 7.68 6.24
N PHE A 362 -5.11 8.90 5.75
CA PHE A 362 -4.63 10.01 6.58
C PHE A 362 -5.58 10.32 7.73
N GLY A 363 -6.89 10.33 7.47
CA GLY A 363 -7.92 10.55 8.50
C GLY A 363 -7.92 9.48 9.59
N PHE A 364 -7.83 8.19 9.22
CA PHE A 364 -7.79 7.07 10.17
C PHE A 364 -6.57 7.15 11.11
N PHE A 365 -5.42 7.55 10.59
CA PHE A 365 -4.20 7.75 11.38
C PHE A 365 -4.07 9.14 12.01
N ASN A 366 -5.17 9.91 12.12
CA ASN A 366 -5.24 11.22 12.77
C ASN A 366 -4.21 12.23 12.21
N GLN A 367 -3.91 12.17 10.91
CA GLN A 367 -2.89 12.98 10.23
C GLN A 367 -1.46 12.78 10.79
N ASN A 368 -1.22 11.79 11.63
CA ASN A 368 0.08 11.50 12.20
C ASN A 368 0.95 10.71 11.21
N VAL A 369 1.48 11.40 10.21
CA VAL A 369 2.38 10.85 9.19
C VAL A 369 3.82 11.01 9.67
N VAL A 370 4.46 9.91 10.07
CA VAL A 370 5.83 9.91 10.61
C VAL A 370 6.89 9.77 9.52
N SER A 371 6.51 9.33 8.33
CA SER A 371 7.37 9.29 7.15
C SER A 371 6.52 9.53 5.90
N GLU A 372 7.00 10.43 5.04
CA GLU A 372 6.42 10.70 3.71
C GLU A 372 7.56 10.58 2.69
N TYR A 373 7.76 9.38 2.18
CA TYR A 373 8.79 9.09 1.18
C TYR A 373 8.14 8.61 -0.11
N SER A 374 7.94 9.56 -1.03
CA SER A 374 7.22 9.33 -2.29
C SER A 374 8.06 8.54 -3.30
N HIS A 375 7.40 8.05 -4.37
CA HIS A 375 8.10 7.40 -5.48
C HIS A 375 9.10 8.33 -6.16
N GLU A 376 8.75 9.60 -6.34
CA GLU A 376 9.60 10.62 -6.95
C GLU A 376 10.88 10.86 -6.12
N GLN A 377 10.75 10.92 -4.79
CA GLN A 377 11.91 11.01 -3.90
C GLN A 377 12.78 9.76 -4.00
N ALA A 378 12.16 8.57 -4.02
CA ALA A 378 12.89 7.31 -4.17
C ALA A 378 13.66 7.21 -5.51
N VAL A 379 13.12 7.79 -6.58
CA VAL A 379 13.82 7.90 -7.87
C VAL A 379 14.96 8.92 -7.78
N ALA A 380 14.73 10.09 -7.17
CA ALA A 380 15.78 11.10 -6.99
C ALA A 380 16.96 10.58 -6.17
N ASP A 381 16.70 9.75 -5.15
CA ASP A 381 17.72 9.13 -4.29
C ASP A 381 18.35 7.86 -4.91
N GLY A 382 17.93 7.45 -6.13
CA GLY A 382 18.42 6.24 -6.78
C GLY A 382 17.98 4.93 -6.13
N VAL A 383 17.00 4.97 -5.23
CA VAL A 383 16.39 3.78 -4.59
C VAL A 383 15.45 3.06 -5.56
N ASN A 384 14.75 3.82 -6.40
CA ASN A 384 13.87 3.34 -7.46
C ASN A 384 14.31 3.89 -8.82
N VAL A 385 13.80 3.29 -9.90
CA VAL A 385 13.93 3.82 -11.26
C VAL A 385 12.62 4.48 -11.71
N GLY A 386 12.72 5.50 -12.56
CA GLY A 386 11.59 6.15 -13.20
C GLY A 386 10.99 5.31 -14.33
N ASN A 387 9.89 5.80 -14.91
CA ASN A 387 9.26 5.17 -16.08
C ASN A 387 9.11 6.12 -17.26
N GLU A 388 9.12 5.55 -18.44
CA GLU A 388 8.71 6.19 -19.69
C GLU A 388 7.40 5.57 -20.17
N VAL A 389 6.59 6.35 -20.91
CA VAL A 389 5.32 5.87 -21.43
C VAL A 389 5.37 5.81 -22.94
N TYR A 390 5.15 4.63 -23.50
CA TYR A 390 5.02 4.38 -24.93
C TYR A 390 3.57 4.07 -25.27
N LEU A 391 2.99 4.81 -26.21
CA LEU A 391 1.60 4.65 -26.61
C LEU A 391 1.50 3.75 -27.86
N ILE A 392 0.56 2.81 -27.86
CA ILE A 392 0.16 2.03 -29.02
C ILE A 392 -1.36 2.21 -29.19
N ASN A 393 -1.77 3.12 -30.03
CA ASN A 393 -3.17 3.36 -30.31
C ASN A 393 -3.56 2.69 -31.62
N THR A 394 -4.56 1.82 -31.58
CA THR A 394 -5.14 1.20 -32.75
C THR A 394 -6.53 1.78 -33.03
N LYS A 395 -7.03 1.63 -34.24
CA LYS A 395 -8.35 2.13 -34.65
C LYS A 395 -9.44 1.55 -33.75
N ILE A 396 -9.44 0.23 -33.57
CA ILE A 396 -10.45 -0.47 -32.75
C ILE A 396 -10.30 -0.08 -31.27
N SER A 397 -9.08 0.11 -30.76
CA SER A 397 -8.87 0.53 -29.35
C SER A 397 -9.36 1.95 -29.07
N LEU A 398 -9.47 2.82 -30.05
CA LEU A 398 -9.94 4.21 -29.91
C LEU A 398 -11.44 4.37 -30.23
N GLU A 399 -11.88 3.79 -31.33
CA GLU A 399 -13.20 4.04 -31.93
C GLU A 399 -14.21 2.91 -31.66
N GLY A 400 -13.73 1.68 -31.37
CA GLY A 400 -14.54 0.48 -31.39
C GLY A 400 -14.70 -0.08 -32.80
N GLY A 401 -15.74 -0.90 -33.05
CA GLY A 401 -15.99 -1.50 -34.35
C GLY A 401 -17.49 -1.68 -34.59
N LYS A 402 -17.82 -2.34 -35.70
CA LYS A 402 -19.19 -2.52 -36.15
C LYS A 402 -19.44 -3.92 -36.73
N PHE A 403 -20.47 -4.60 -36.26
CA PHE A 403 -21.04 -5.80 -36.92
C PHE A 403 -22.11 -5.36 -37.91
N LYS A 404 -22.09 -5.94 -39.10
CA LYS A 404 -23.10 -5.64 -40.13
C LYS A 404 -24.25 -6.63 -40.04
N ALA A 405 -25.45 -6.16 -40.41
CA ALA A 405 -26.60 -7.03 -40.59
C ALA A 405 -26.30 -8.14 -41.62
N GLU A 406 -26.82 -9.34 -41.37
CA GLU A 406 -26.61 -10.55 -42.16
C GLU A 406 -25.18 -11.14 -42.10
N GLU A 407 -24.27 -10.54 -41.36
CA GLU A 407 -22.93 -11.07 -41.11
C GLU A 407 -23.00 -12.29 -40.19
N LEU A 408 -22.19 -13.35 -40.48
CA LEU A 408 -22.04 -14.48 -39.58
C LEU A 408 -20.99 -14.12 -38.52
N VAL A 409 -21.44 -13.90 -37.28
CA VAL A 409 -20.58 -13.54 -36.13
C VAL A 409 -20.31 -14.78 -35.28
N GLU A 410 -19.06 -15.01 -34.97
CA GLU A 410 -18.65 -16.05 -34.02
C GLU A 410 -18.96 -15.62 -32.60
N HIS A 411 -19.76 -16.40 -31.89
CA HIS A 411 -20.01 -16.27 -30.44
C HIS A 411 -19.17 -17.30 -29.69
N ARG A 412 -18.47 -16.87 -28.67
CA ARG A 412 -17.63 -17.72 -27.83
C ARG A 412 -18.10 -17.68 -26.38
N GLU A 413 -18.34 -18.85 -25.81
CA GLU A 413 -18.61 -18.96 -24.36
C GLU A 413 -17.35 -18.70 -23.56
N ARG A 414 -17.42 -17.82 -22.56
CA ARG A 414 -16.22 -17.40 -21.80
C ARG A 414 -15.55 -18.53 -21.04
N THR A 415 -16.34 -19.42 -20.46
CA THR A 415 -15.83 -20.48 -19.57
C THR A 415 -15.29 -21.68 -20.33
N THR A 416 -16.05 -22.17 -21.31
CA THR A 416 -15.71 -23.40 -22.05
C THR A 416 -14.98 -23.12 -23.35
N ARG A 417 -14.94 -21.84 -23.78
CA ARG A 417 -14.40 -21.37 -25.08
C ARG A 417 -15.07 -22.02 -26.30
N ARG A 418 -16.21 -22.69 -26.13
CA ARG A 418 -16.98 -23.25 -27.23
C ARG A 418 -17.48 -22.13 -28.12
N LYS A 419 -17.33 -22.36 -29.44
CA LYS A 419 -17.69 -21.41 -30.48
C LYS A 419 -19.00 -21.83 -31.14
N ARG A 420 -19.83 -20.85 -31.44
CA ARG A 420 -21.00 -21.01 -32.32
C ARG A 420 -21.09 -19.83 -33.29
N TRP A 421 -21.61 -20.06 -34.48
CA TRP A 421 -21.82 -19.02 -35.46
C TRP A 421 -23.29 -18.63 -35.46
N GLN A 422 -23.55 -17.34 -35.39
CA GLN A 422 -24.91 -16.80 -35.46
C GLN A 422 -24.94 -15.65 -36.46
N GLN A 423 -25.98 -15.61 -37.31
CA GLN A 423 -26.18 -14.49 -38.22
C GLN A 423 -26.68 -13.29 -37.44
N GLN A 424 -26.13 -12.12 -37.71
CA GLN A 424 -26.50 -10.87 -37.05
C GLN A 424 -27.80 -10.33 -37.68
N ASP A 425 -28.78 -10.03 -36.85
CA ASP A 425 -30.12 -9.59 -37.31
C ASP A 425 -30.14 -8.11 -37.74
N SER A 426 -29.23 -7.27 -37.18
CA SER A 426 -29.15 -5.83 -37.48
C SER A 426 -27.72 -5.32 -37.34
N ASP A 427 -27.44 -4.13 -37.91
CA ASP A 427 -26.18 -3.42 -37.68
C ASP A 427 -26.03 -3.12 -36.17
N GLU A 428 -24.86 -3.45 -35.61
CA GLU A 428 -24.55 -3.22 -34.21
C GLU A 428 -23.15 -2.59 -34.06
N ASP A 429 -23.12 -1.38 -33.52
CA ASP A 429 -21.86 -0.70 -33.23
C ASP A 429 -21.41 -1.04 -31.79
N TYR A 430 -20.14 -1.37 -31.58
CA TYR A 430 -19.56 -1.51 -30.25
C TYR A 430 -18.46 -0.47 -30.02
N THR A 431 -18.40 0.03 -28.79
CA THR A 431 -17.42 1.04 -28.36
C THR A 431 -16.13 0.40 -27.88
N ALA A 432 -15.04 1.15 -27.86
CA ALA A 432 -13.78 0.76 -27.24
C ALA A 432 -13.93 0.25 -25.78
N LYS A 433 -14.98 0.68 -25.04
CA LYS A 433 -15.27 0.19 -23.69
C LYS A 433 -15.88 -1.22 -23.64
N GLN A 434 -16.51 -1.68 -24.71
CA GLN A 434 -17.08 -3.02 -24.84
C GLN A 434 -16.06 -4.03 -25.36
N LEU A 435 -14.99 -3.54 -25.97
CA LEU A 435 -13.86 -4.36 -26.41
C LEU A 435 -13.29 -5.16 -25.22
N ASP A 436 -12.96 -6.43 -25.47
CA ASP A 436 -12.45 -7.42 -24.49
C ASP A 436 -13.41 -7.75 -23.33
N ARG A 437 -14.56 -7.09 -23.22
CA ARG A 437 -15.59 -7.42 -22.26
C ARG A 437 -16.70 -8.25 -22.94
N ASP A 438 -17.34 -7.71 -23.93
CA ASP A 438 -18.45 -8.29 -24.63
C ASP A 438 -18.06 -8.70 -26.06
N VAL A 439 -17.07 -8.01 -26.63
CA VAL A 439 -16.50 -8.27 -27.96
C VAL A 439 -15.03 -8.53 -27.83
N VAL A 440 -14.50 -9.57 -28.46
CA VAL A 440 -13.07 -9.86 -28.59
C VAL A 440 -12.66 -9.69 -30.03
N ASN A 441 -11.64 -8.87 -30.29
CA ASN A 441 -11.06 -8.74 -31.62
C ASN A 441 -9.63 -9.33 -31.62
N PRO A 442 -9.44 -10.57 -32.14
CA PRO A 442 -8.11 -11.19 -32.21
C PRO A 442 -7.12 -10.40 -33.06
N SER A 443 -7.61 -9.65 -34.09
CA SER A 443 -6.76 -8.80 -34.91
C SER A 443 -6.20 -7.62 -34.10
N GLN A 444 -7.00 -7.02 -33.24
CA GLN A 444 -6.56 -5.93 -32.35
C GLN A 444 -5.47 -6.41 -31.37
N ILE A 445 -5.67 -7.58 -30.71
CA ILE A 445 -4.65 -8.16 -29.83
C ILE A 445 -3.37 -8.43 -30.62
N ARG A 446 -3.48 -9.05 -31.80
CA ARG A 446 -2.35 -9.33 -32.70
C ARG A 446 -1.63 -8.05 -33.13
N THR A 447 -2.36 -7.02 -33.51
CA THR A 447 -1.81 -5.74 -33.95
C THR A 447 -1.03 -5.06 -32.83
N ILE A 448 -1.54 -5.06 -31.61
CA ILE A 448 -0.82 -4.52 -30.44
C ILE A 448 0.48 -5.31 -30.17
N ILE A 449 0.40 -6.65 -30.14
CA ILE A 449 1.58 -7.50 -29.85
C ILE A 449 2.64 -7.39 -30.94
N ARG A 450 2.21 -7.35 -32.21
CA ARG A 450 3.11 -7.14 -33.37
C ARG A 450 3.78 -5.78 -33.30
N THR A 451 3.03 -4.71 -33.05
CA THR A 451 3.56 -3.35 -32.90
C THR A 451 4.52 -3.28 -31.73
N PHE A 452 4.19 -3.88 -30.59
CA PHE A 452 5.08 -3.97 -29.43
C PHE A 452 6.41 -4.64 -29.82
N ARG A 453 6.36 -5.81 -30.48
CA ARG A 453 7.55 -6.54 -30.95
C ARG A 453 8.41 -5.67 -31.89
N ASP A 454 7.80 -5.06 -32.89
CA ASP A 454 8.50 -4.32 -33.95
C ASP A 454 9.12 -3.02 -33.40
N HIS A 455 8.58 -2.46 -32.30
CA HIS A 455 9.12 -1.24 -31.67
C HIS A 455 10.01 -1.52 -30.44
N LEU A 456 10.27 -2.78 -30.09
CA LEU A 456 11.23 -3.12 -29.03
C LEU A 456 12.62 -2.50 -29.24
N PRO A 457 13.20 -2.43 -30.48
CA PRO A 457 14.49 -1.78 -30.68
C PRO A 457 14.46 -0.27 -30.45
N VAL A 458 13.29 0.38 -30.56
CA VAL A 458 13.10 1.80 -30.26
C VAL A 458 12.99 2.02 -28.75
N MET A 459 12.25 1.15 -28.06
CA MET A 459 12.05 1.23 -26.59
C MET A 459 13.29 0.78 -25.82
N PHE A 460 14.03 -0.20 -26.34
CA PHE A 460 15.22 -0.79 -25.71
C PHE A 460 16.37 -0.88 -26.71
N PRO A 461 17.04 0.23 -27.00
CA PRO A 461 18.15 0.25 -27.95
C PRO A 461 19.28 -0.73 -27.53
N ASN A 462 19.86 -1.42 -28.53
CA ASN A 462 20.97 -2.39 -28.35
C ASN A 462 20.60 -3.66 -27.54
N ARG A 463 19.32 -3.93 -27.26
CA ARG A 463 18.89 -5.22 -26.70
C ARG A 463 18.72 -6.26 -27.81
N GLN A 464 19.25 -7.48 -27.59
CA GLN A 464 19.10 -8.62 -28.50
C GLN A 464 17.91 -9.50 -28.11
N GLU A 465 17.71 -9.68 -26.79
CA GLU A 465 16.55 -10.39 -26.24
C GLU A 465 15.42 -9.44 -25.90
N VAL A 466 14.20 -9.97 -25.85
CA VAL A 466 13.02 -9.25 -25.33
C VAL A 466 13.24 -8.96 -23.84
N PRO A 467 13.16 -7.70 -23.39
CA PRO A 467 13.24 -7.35 -21.97
C PRO A 467 12.19 -8.10 -21.15
N LYS A 468 12.45 -8.35 -19.85
CA LYS A 468 11.45 -8.95 -18.98
C LYS A 468 10.20 -8.08 -18.97
N THR A 469 9.10 -8.61 -19.49
CA THR A 469 7.87 -7.90 -19.74
C THR A 469 6.70 -8.53 -18.97
N LEU A 470 5.92 -7.70 -18.30
CA LEU A 470 4.67 -8.10 -17.65
C LEU A 470 3.48 -7.49 -18.40
N ILE A 471 2.58 -8.32 -18.87
CA ILE A 471 1.37 -7.91 -19.57
C ILE A 471 0.17 -8.03 -18.62
N PHE A 472 -0.60 -6.97 -18.48
CA PHE A 472 -1.83 -6.95 -17.69
C PHE A 472 -3.04 -7.22 -18.59
N ALA A 473 -3.66 -8.39 -18.38
CA ALA A 473 -4.87 -8.81 -19.06
C ALA A 473 -6.12 -8.46 -18.25
N LYS A 474 -7.28 -8.46 -18.89
CA LYS A 474 -8.57 -8.10 -18.32
C LYS A 474 -9.20 -9.23 -17.49
N ASN A 475 -9.07 -10.45 -17.99
CA ASN A 475 -9.55 -11.70 -17.39
C ASN A 475 -8.74 -12.89 -17.92
N ASP A 476 -8.98 -14.09 -17.39
CA ASP A 476 -8.25 -15.30 -17.77
C ASP A 476 -8.35 -15.63 -19.27
N SER A 477 -9.55 -15.51 -19.85
CA SER A 477 -9.76 -15.76 -21.30
C SER A 477 -8.93 -14.79 -22.18
N HIS A 478 -8.87 -13.51 -21.78
CA HIS A 478 -8.05 -12.51 -22.46
C HIS A 478 -6.55 -12.80 -22.30
N ALA A 479 -6.12 -13.27 -21.11
CA ALA A 479 -4.74 -13.69 -20.88
C ALA A 479 -4.33 -14.83 -21.82
N ASP A 480 -5.18 -15.84 -22.01
CA ASP A 480 -4.92 -16.96 -22.91
C ASP A 480 -4.83 -16.53 -24.38
N ASP A 481 -5.70 -15.60 -24.81
CA ASP A 481 -5.64 -15.03 -26.16
C ASP A 481 -4.34 -14.24 -26.37
N ILE A 482 -3.91 -13.45 -25.38
CA ILE A 482 -2.63 -12.72 -25.43
C ILE A 482 -1.46 -13.69 -25.52
N ILE A 483 -1.40 -14.74 -24.69
CA ILE A 483 -0.31 -15.73 -24.69
C ILE A 483 -0.19 -16.39 -26.06
N LYS A 484 -1.32 -16.82 -26.64
CA LYS A 484 -1.36 -17.39 -27.99
C LYS A 484 -0.76 -16.41 -29.00
N MET A 485 -1.22 -15.15 -29.02
CA MET A 485 -0.72 -14.14 -29.95
C MET A 485 0.76 -13.82 -29.75
N VAL A 486 1.21 -13.73 -28.49
CA VAL A 486 2.64 -13.51 -28.18
C VAL A 486 3.50 -14.65 -28.74
N ARG A 487 3.14 -15.90 -28.49
CA ARG A 487 3.89 -17.07 -29.00
C ARG A 487 3.92 -17.10 -30.52
N GLU A 488 2.80 -16.80 -31.17
CA GLU A 488 2.70 -16.73 -32.63
C GLU A 488 3.55 -15.59 -33.21
N GLU A 489 3.39 -14.36 -32.74
CA GLU A 489 4.05 -13.18 -33.30
C GLU A 489 5.55 -13.16 -33.06
N PHE A 490 6.02 -13.70 -31.93
CA PHE A 490 7.46 -13.86 -31.64
C PHE A 490 8.06 -15.14 -32.19
N GLY A 491 7.24 -16.08 -32.73
CA GLY A 491 7.71 -17.38 -33.21
C GLY A 491 8.39 -18.24 -32.13
N GLN A 492 7.90 -18.15 -30.87
CA GLN A 492 8.52 -18.76 -29.69
C GLN A 492 7.58 -19.81 -29.07
N GLY A 493 8.19 -20.78 -28.38
CA GLY A 493 7.45 -21.86 -27.70
C GLY A 493 6.90 -21.45 -26.32
N ASN A 494 6.37 -22.47 -25.62
CA ASN A 494 5.63 -22.30 -24.36
C ASN A 494 6.49 -21.69 -23.24
N GLU A 495 7.78 -21.95 -23.21
CA GLU A 495 8.69 -21.41 -22.19
C GLU A 495 8.90 -19.89 -22.28
N PHE A 496 8.66 -19.32 -23.45
CA PHE A 496 8.91 -17.89 -23.69
C PHE A 496 7.88 -16.98 -23.02
N CYS A 497 6.61 -17.38 -23.06
CA CYS A 497 5.48 -16.63 -22.49
C CYS A 497 4.62 -17.54 -21.62
N LYS A 498 4.46 -17.18 -20.33
CA LYS A 498 3.71 -17.95 -19.35
C LYS A 498 2.62 -17.10 -18.69
N LYS A 499 1.55 -17.76 -18.24
CA LYS A 499 0.47 -17.19 -17.44
C LYS A 499 0.85 -17.21 -15.95
N ILE A 500 0.55 -16.14 -15.20
CA ILE A 500 0.72 -16.09 -13.76
C ILE A 500 -0.60 -15.61 -13.15
N THR A 501 -1.34 -16.53 -12.51
CA THR A 501 -2.63 -16.27 -11.87
C THR A 501 -2.70 -16.89 -10.48
N TYR A 502 -3.74 -16.58 -9.68
CA TYR A 502 -3.94 -17.16 -8.34
C TYR A 502 -4.29 -18.64 -8.32
N LYS A 503 -4.91 -19.13 -9.39
CA LYS A 503 -5.37 -20.52 -9.44
C LYS A 503 -4.16 -21.42 -9.63
N ALA A 504 -3.86 -22.23 -8.63
CA ALA A 504 -2.87 -23.29 -8.75
C ALA A 504 -3.24 -24.19 -9.92
N LYS A 505 -2.31 -24.35 -10.88
CA LYS A 505 -2.48 -25.20 -12.06
C LYS A 505 -3.60 -24.75 -13.02
N ASP A 506 -3.60 -23.46 -13.41
CA ASP A 506 -4.45 -23.02 -14.52
C ASP A 506 -3.97 -23.63 -15.82
N ASP A 507 -4.68 -24.67 -16.27
CA ASP A 507 -4.45 -25.27 -17.57
C ASP A 507 -4.79 -24.27 -18.68
N ILE A 508 -3.96 -24.19 -19.71
CA ILE A 508 -4.28 -23.39 -20.90
C ILE A 508 -5.21 -24.25 -21.75
N VAL A 509 -6.45 -23.77 -21.87
CA VAL A 509 -7.53 -24.45 -22.58
C VAL A 509 -7.61 -23.96 -24.02
N GLY A 510 -7.62 -24.86 -24.98
CA GLY A 510 -7.75 -24.57 -26.40
C GLY A 510 -9.16 -24.17 -26.82
N GLU A 511 -9.31 -23.85 -28.09
CA GLU A 511 -10.57 -23.39 -28.69
C GLU A 511 -11.72 -24.38 -28.58
N ASN A 512 -11.43 -25.67 -28.43
CA ASN A 512 -12.40 -26.75 -28.31
C ASN A 512 -12.56 -27.28 -26.88
N GLY A 513 -11.96 -26.63 -25.90
CA GLY A 513 -11.99 -27.05 -24.49
C GLY A 513 -10.96 -28.14 -24.13
N GLU A 514 -10.04 -28.50 -25.06
CA GLU A 514 -8.91 -29.33 -24.73
C GLU A 514 -7.84 -28.59 -23.92
N ILE A 515 -7.18 -29.27 -23.00
CA ILE A 515 -6.01 -28.74 -22.27
C ILE A 515 -4.82 -28.75 -23.23
N ILE A 516 -4.40 -27.57 -23.72
CA ILE A 516 -3.24 -27.41 -24.60
C ILE A 516 -1.94 -27.50 -23.78
N GLU A 517 -1.94 -26.94 -22.56
CA GLU A 517 -0.79 -26.93 -21.67
C GLU A 517 -1.27 -27.11 -20.24
N GLN A 518 -0.65 -28.04 -19.52
CA GLN A 518 -0.91 -28.24 -18.09
C GLN A 518 -0.28 -27.10 -17.30
N GLY A 519 -1.05 -26.48 -16.41
CA GLY A 519 -0.60 -25.36 -15.61
C GLY A 519 0.54 -25.73 -14.66
N GLU A 520 1.54 -24.88 -14.60
CA GLU A 520 2.61 -24.95 -13.59
C GLU A 520 2.18 -24.22 -12.31
N GLU A 521 2.82 -24.54 -11.19
CA GLU A 521 2.58 -23.81 -9.93
C GLU A 521 2.99 -22.32 -10.10
N PRO A 522 2.10 -21.35 -9.79
CA PRO A 522 2.37 -19.93 -9.96
C PRO A 522 3.68 -19.46 -9.28
N LYS A 523 4.00 -20.02 -8.11
CA LYS A 523 5.26 -19.72 -7.39
C LYS A 523 6.50 -20.12 -8.18
N THR A 524 6.44 -21.26 -8.89
CA THR A 524 7.54 -21.76 -9.73
C THR A 524 7.72 -20.90 -10.98
N VAL A 525 6.62 -20.56 -11.67
CA VAL A 525 6.67 -19.68 -12.85
C VAL A 525 7.23 -18.31 -12.46
N LEU A 526 6.83 -17.77 -11.32
CA LEU A 526 7.30 -16.48 -10.80
C LEU A 526 8.80 -16.53 -10.44
N ALA A 527 9.27 -17.61 -9.80
CA ALA A 527 10.69 -17.81 -9.48
C ALA A 527 11.53 -17.87 -10.76
N ASN A 528 11.05 -18.59 -11.79
CA ASN A 528 11.68 -18.64 -13.10
C ASN A 528 11.68 -17.26 -13.80
N PHE A 529 10.58 -16.51 -13.71
CA PHE A 529 10.49 -15.17 -14.29
C PHE A 529 11.48 -14.19 -13.66
N ARG A 530 11.77 -14.35 -12.37
CA ARG A 530 12.78 -13.52 -11.65
C ARG A 530 14.22 -13.89 -11.99
N ASN A 531 14.53 -15.19 -12.02
CA ASN A 531 15.91 -15.66 -11.87
C ASN A 531 16.45 -16.35 -13.12
N SER A 532 15.59 -16.72 -14.08
CA SER A 532 15.97 -17.48 -15.28
C SER A 532 15.85 -16.61 -16.54
N TYR A 533 16.47 -17.03 -17.63
CA TYR A 533 16.34 -16.39 -18.95
C TYR A 533 14.88 -16.38 -19.40
N ASN A 534 14.23 -17.54 -19.41
CA ASN A 534 12.79 -17.69 -19.68
C ASN A 534 12.00 -17.85 -18.37
N PRO A 535 10.69 -17.48 -18.35
CA PRO A 535 9.96 -16.78 -19.42
C PRO A 535 10.41 -15.33 -19.60
N ARG A 536 10.40 -14.85 -20.86
CA ARG A 536 10.67 -13.43 -21.17
C ARG A 536 9.46 -12.56 -20.91
N ILE A 537 8.27 -13.08 -21.19
CA ILE A 537 6.98 -12.39 -21.04
C ILE A 537 6.12 -13.17 -20.07
N ALA A 538 5.53 -12.48 -19.09
CA ALA A 538 4.51 -13.00 -18.20
C ALA A 538 3.19 -12.28 -18.44
N VAL A 539 2.07 -13.01 -18.46
CA VAL A 539 0.72 -12.43 -18.58
C VAL A 539 -0.03 -12.69 -17.27
N THR A 540 -0.60 -11.64 -16.69
CA THR A 540 -1.33 -11.71 -15.42
C THR A 540 -2.66 -10.97 -15.49
N VAL A 541 -3.62 -11.39 -14.67
CA VAL A 541 -4.88 -10.66 -14.47
C VAL A 541 -4.76 -9.81 -13.20
N ASP A 542 -4.45 -10.39 -12.05
CA ASP A 542 -4.44 -9.71 -10.76
C ASP A 542 -3.27 -10.12 -9.83
N MET A 543 -2.72 -11.32 -9.98
CA MET A 543 -1.83 -11.96 -8.98
C MET A 543 -0.55 -11.18 -8.64
N ILE A 544 0.02 -10.45 -9.61
CA ILE A 544 1.27 -9.70 -9.39
C ILE A 544 0.97 -8.28 -8.85
N ALA A 545 -0.29 -7.95 -8.57
CA ALA A 545 -0.64 -6.63 -8.05
C ALA A 545 -0.13 -6.41 -6.62
N THR A 546 0.02 -7.46 -5.79
CA THR A 546 0.44 -7.33 -4.40
C THR A 546 1.72 -8.11 -4.07
N GLY A 547 2.67 -7.46 -3.39
CA GLY A 547 3.78 -8.07 -2.65
C GLY A 547 4.93 -8.73 -3.43
N THR A 548 4.83 -8.92 -4.74
CA THR A 548 5.80 -9.71 -5.50
C THR A 548 6.96 -8.86 -6.03
N ASP A 549 8.19 -9.10 -5.60
CA ASP A 549 9.39 -8.38 -6.08
C ASP A 549 9.99 -9.07 -7.33
N VAL A 550 9.95 -8.43 -8.50
CA VAL A 550 10.59 -8.86 -9.75
C VAL A 550 11.56 -7.77 -10.20
N ARG A 551 12.77 -7.77 -9.66
CA ARG A 551 13.79 -6.73 -9.93
C ARG A 551 14.16 -6.58 -11.41
N PRO A 552 14.32 -7.65 -12.23
CA PRO A 552 14.69 -7.52 -13.63
C PRO A 552 13.52 -7.09 -14.56
N LEU A 553 12.37 -6.73 -14.03
CA LEU A 553 11.21 -6.31 -14.82
C LEU A 553 11.45 -4.93 -15.45
N GLU A 554 11.52 -4.86 -16.77
CA GLU A 554 11.86 -3.66 -17.54
C GLU A 554 10.69 -3.09 -18.34
N CYS A 555 9.63 -3.86 -18.56
CA CYS A 555 8.47 -3.43 -19.36
C CYS A 555 7.14 -3.85 -18.74
N LEU A 556 6.17 -2.93 -18.70
CA LEU A 556 4.78 -3.16 -18.28
C LEU A 556 3.86 -2.84 -19.46
N LEU A 557 3.21 -3.85 -20.05
CA LEU A 557 2.24 -3.63 -21.13
C LEU A 557 0.81 -3.71 -20.59
N PHE A 558 0.07 -2.61 -20.68
CA PHE A 558 -1.32 -2.52 -20.25
C PHE A 558 -2.27 -2.80 -21.40
N MET A 559 -2.97 -3.93 -21.33
CA MET A 559 -4.07 -4.33 -22.21
C MET A 559 -5.40 -4.37 -21.44
N ARG A 560 -5.49 -3.73 -20.28
CA ARG A 560 -6.70 -3.52 -19.49
C ARG A 560 -6.77 -2.09 -18.94
N ASP A 561 -7.99 -1.53 -18.85
CA ASP A 561 -8.20 -0.27 -18.15
C ASP A 561 -8.17 -0.50 -16.61
N VAL A 562 -7.57 0.44 -15.89
CA VAL A 562 -7.48 0.42 -14.43
C VAL A 562 -8.06 1.73 -13.90
N LYS A 563 -9.25 1.66 -13.31
CA LYS A 563 -9.97 2.84 -12.82
C LYS A 563 -9.48 3.32 -11.45
N SER A 564 -9.04 2.39 -10.58
CA SER A 564 -8.51 2.72 -9.26
C SER A 564 -7.10 3.30 -9.38
N ARG A 565 -6.89 4.50 -8.81
CA ARG A 565 -5.58 5.14 -8.78
C ARG A 565 -4.57 4.30 -7.99
N ASN A 566 -4.96 3.82 -6.80
CA ASN A 566 -4.07 3.06 -5.94
C ASN A 566 -3.64 1.74 -6.61
N TYR A 567 -4.57 1.04 -7.25
CA TYR A 567 -4.28 -0.19 -7.97
C TYR A 567 -3.35 0.04 -9.16
N PHE A 568 -3.55 1.13 -9.91
CA PHE A 568 -2.66 1.51 -11.01
C PHE A 568 -1.23 1.84 -10.52
N GLU A 569 -1.10 2.59 -9.40
CA GLU A 569 0.21 2.88 -8.80
C GLU A 569 0.90 1.61 -8.27
N GLN A 570 0.17 0.66 -7.72
CA GLN A 570 0.71 -0.64 -7.32
C GLN A 570 1.23 -1.43 -8.53
N MET A 571 0.49 -1.46 -9.64
CA MET A 571 0.93 -2.09 -10.90
C MET A 571 2.20 -1.43 -11.43
N LYS A 572 2.27 -0.10 -11.48
CA LYS A 572 3.48 0.66 -11.85
C LYS A 572 4.66 0.35 -10.94
N GLY A 573 4.41 0.23 -9.63
CA GLY A 573 5.40 -0.08 -8.62
C GLY A 573 6.15 -1.41 -8.84
N ARG A 574 5.67 -2.28 -9.74
CA ARG A 574 6.40 -3.51 -10.11
C ARG A 574 7.64 -3.25 -10.95
N GLY A 575 7.62 -2.20 -11.77
CA GLY A 575 8.75 -1.81 -12.61
C GLY A 575 9.84 -1.01 -11.88
N THR A 576 9.57 -0.47 -10.71
CA THR A 576 10.40 0.57 -10.07
C THR A 576 11.72 0.09 -9.46
N ARG A 577 11.94 -1.22 -9.33
CA ARG A 577 13.14 -1.76 -8.67
C ARG A 577 14.42 -1.47 -9.45
N THR A 578 15.44 -1.03 -8.74
CA THR A 578 16.81 -0.95 -9.27
C THR A 578 17.43 -2.33 -9.38
N LEU A 579 18.29 -2.52 -10.37
CA LEU A 579 19.10 -3.71 -10.53
C LEU A 579 20.42 -3.31 -11.19
N ASP A 580 21.52 -3.74 -10.62
CA ASP A 580 22.84 -3.52 -11.17
C ASP A 580 23.04 -4.25 -12.50
N LYS A 581 24.10 -3.90 -13.21
CA LYS A 581 24.39 -4.47 -14.52
C LYS A 581 24.57 -5.99 -14.47
N GLU A 582 25.31 -6.49 -13.50
CA GLU A 582 25.59 -7.93 -13.37
C GLU A 582 24.31 -8.73 -13.04
N GLY A 583 23.48 -8.20 -12.14
CA GLY A 583 22.18 -8.79 -11.81
C GLY A 583 21.25 -8.83 -13.02
N LEU A 584 21.22 -7.76 -13.81
CA LEU A 584 20.41 -7.71 -15.03
C LEU A 584 20.93 -8.65 -16.11
N GLN A 585 22.26 -8.74 -16.30
CA GLN A 585 22.88 -9.62 -17.28
C GLN A 585 22.66 -11.12 -16.97
N LYS A 586 22.43 -11.51 -15.72
CA LYS A 586 22.07 -12.89 -15.37
C LYS A 586 20.82 -13.38 -16.09
N VAL A 587 19.85 -12.50 -16.31
CA VAL A 587 18.57 -12.82 -16.97
C VAL A 587 18.44 -12.18 -18.36
N SER A 588 19.19 -11.14 -18.65
CA SER A 588 19.21 -10.38 -19.91
C SER A 588 20.65 -10.14 -20.36
N PRO A 589 21.32 -11.13 -20.99
CA PRO A 589 22.77 -11.09 -21.27
C PRO A 589 23.25 -9.90 -22.11
N SER A 590 22.39 -9.36 -23.01
CA SER A 590 22.75 -8.20 -23.85
C SER A 590 22.62 -6.85 -23.12
N ALA A 591 22.27 -6.84 -21.82
CA ALA A 591 22.19 -5.62 -21.06
C ALA A 591 23.55 -4.91 -20.98
N SER A 592 23.62 -3.68 -21.47
CA SER A 592 24.86 -2.88 -21.50
C SER A 592 25.10 -2.08 -20.21
N SER A 593 24.04 -1.80 -19.43
CA SER A 593 24.07 -0.99 -18.21
C SER A 593 23.22 -1.62 -17.10
N ALA A 594 23.23 -1.02 -15.92
CA ALA A 594 22.24 -1.25 -14.88
C ALA A 594 20.84 -0.86 -15.38
N LYS A 595 19.79 -1.30 -14.68
CA LYS A 595 18.41 -0.88 -14.96
C LYS A 595 18.21 0.57 -14.52
N THR A 596 18.10 1.49 -15.49
CA THR A 596 17.95 2.94 -15.26
C THR A 596 16.50 3.41 -15.26
N HIS A 597 15.62 2.69 -15.95
CA HIS A 597 14.20 2.99 -16.08
C HIS A 597 13.42 1.72 -16.44
N TYR A 598 12.11 1.84 -16.49
CA TYR A 598 11.23 0.85 -17.11
C TYR A 598 10.23 1.53 -18.05
N VAL A 599 9.73 0.78 -19.01
CA VAL A 599 8.79 1.29 -20.00
C VAL A 599 7.37 0.83 -19.67
N ILE A 600 6.43 1.76 -19.64
CA ILE A 600 4.99 1.47 -19.62
C ILE A 600 4.49 1.56 -21.05
N VAL A 601 4.06 0.44 -21.61
CA VAL A 601 3.38 0.40 -22.91
C VAL A 601 1.88 0.47 -22.68
N ASP A 602 1.27 1.55 -23.09
CA ASP A 602 -0.17 1.80 -22.96
C ASP A 602 -0.88 1.55 -24.29
N ALA A 603 -1.59 0.42 -24.38
CA ALA A 603 -2.30 0.03 -25.60
C ALA A 603 -3.79 0.43 -25.61
N ILE A 604 -4.33 0.97 -24.51
CA ILE A 604 -5.77 1.24 -24.33
C ILE A 604 -6.08 2.61 -23.70
N GLY A 605 -5.08 3.48 -23.53
CA GLY A 605 -5.26 4.81 -22.95
C GLY A 605 -5.34 4.81 -21.41
N VAL A 606 -4.82 3.77 -20.73
CA VAL A 606 -4.87 3.63 -19.27
C VAL A 606 -4.16 4.79 -18.55
N THR A 607 -3.11 5.33 -19.11
CA THR A 607 -2.34 6.45 -18.54
C THR A 607 -3.08 7.79 -18.60
N LYS A 608 -4.02 7.94 -19.54
CA LYS A 608 -4.84 9.15 -19.74
C LYS A 608 -6.23 9.05 -19.09
N SER A 609 -6.66 7.85 -18.68
CA SER A 609 -7.98 7.66 -18.06
C SER A 609 -8.06 8.37 -16.71
N LEU A 610 -9.21 9.02 -16.43
CA LEU A 610 -9.47 9.65 -15.12
C LEU A 610 -9.47 8.57 -14.04
N LYS A 611 -8.53 8.66 -13.10
CA LYS A 611 -8.43 7.76 -11.95
C LYS A 611 -9.30 8.30 -10.83
N THR A 612 -10.27 7.53 -10.39
CA THR A 612 -11.08 7.84 -9.22
C THR A 612 -10.47 7.22 -7.96
N ALA A 613 -10.44 7.96 -6.87
CA ALA A 613 -10.30 7.35 -5.54
C ALA A 613 -11.50 6.41 -5.37
N SER A 614 -11.25 5.15 -5.06
CA SER A 614 -12.32 4.14 -4.97
C SER A 614 -13.34 4.54 -3.91
N GLN A 615 -14.47 5.08 -4.31
CA GLN A 615 -15.65 5.15 -3.44
C GLN A 615 -16.38 3.82 -3.55
N GLN A 616 -16.40 3.07 -2.47
CA GLN A 616 -17.29 1.92 -2.36
C GLN A 616 -18.71 2.44 -2.12
N LEU A 617 -19.52 2.42 -3.18
CA LEU A 617 -20.97 2.69 -3.10
C LEU A 617 -21.75 1.43 -2.68
N ASP A 618 -21.10 0.28 -2.60
CA ASP A 618 -21.71 -1.02 -2.33
C ASP A 618 -21.20 -1.57 -0.99
N THR A 619 -22.03 -1.47 0.03
CA THR A 619 -21.71 -1.91 1.41
C THR A 619 -22.07 -3.38 1.68
N LYS A 620 -22.87 -4.03 0.80
CA LYS A 620 -23.26 -5.46 0.90
C LYS A 620 -22.77 -6.29 -0.28
N ARG A 621 -21.47 -6.33 -0.50
CA ARG A 621 -20.85 -7.08 -1.60
C ARG A 621 -20.98 -8.59 -1.48
N SER A 622 -21.16 -9.13 -0.28
CA SER A 622 -21.22 -10.56 0.00
C SER A 622 -22.54 -11.25 -0.38
N VAL A 623 -23.61 -10.49 -0.68
CA VAL A 623 -24.92 -11.01 -1.07
C VAL A 623 -25.06 -10.94 -2.59
N SER A 624 -25.49 -12.03 -3.25
CA SER A 624 -25.68 -12.03 -4.70
C SER A 624 -26.74 -11.01 -5.12
N PHE A 625 -26.66 -10.51 -6.38
CA PHE A 625 -27.66 -9.55 -6.90
C PHE A 625 -29.07 -10.11 -6.77
N SER A 626 -29.25 -11.39 -7.15
CA SER A 626 -30.55 -12.07 -7.10
C SER A 626 -31.08 -12.18 -5.66
N GLU A 627 -30.22 -12.54 -4.69
CA GLU A 627 -30.61 -12.66 -3.28
C GLU A 627 -30.92 -11.30 -2.65
N LEU A 628 -30.12 -10.28 -2.94
CA LEU A 628 -30.37 -8.92 -2.48
C LEU A 628 -31.68 -8.34 -3.05
N GLY A 629 -31.89 -8.53 -4.36
CA GLY A 629 -33.13 -8.14 -5.04
C GLY A 629 -34.35 -8.84 -4.45
N LYS A 630 -34.28 -10.16 -4.21
CA LYS A 630 -35.33 -10.93 -3.56
C LYS A 630 -35.61 -10.42 -2.13
N ALA A 631 -34.57 -10.20 -1.33
CA ALA A 631 -34.73 -9.69 0.03
C ALA A 631 -35.48 -8.35 0.08
N VAL A 632 -35.20 -7.45 -0.85
CA VAL A 632 -35.89 -6.16 -0.98
C VAL A 632 -37.34 -6.35 -1.48
N VAL A 633 -37.55 -7.16 -2.52
CA VAL A 633 -38.90 -7.40 -3.08
C VAL A 633 -39.83 -8.06 -2.06
N PHE A 634 -39.32 -9.04 -1.29
CA PHE A 634 -40.12 -9.69 -0.25
C PHE A 634 -40.20 -8.91 1.07
N GLY A 635 -39.56 -7.73 1.13
CA GLY A 635 -39.63 -6.83 2.30
C GLY A 635 -38.85 -7.29 3.51
N GLY A 636 -37.82 -8.10 3.29
CA GLY A 636 -36.86 -8.52 4.32
C GLY A 636 -35.68 -7.54 4.52
N ALA A 637 -35.47 -6.58 3.62
CA ALA A 637 -34.38 -5.60 3.66
C ALA A 637 -34.92 -4.19 3.40
N TYR A 638 -34.94 -3.35 4.42
CA TYR A 638 -35.31 -1.94 4.36
C TYR A 638 -34.20 -1.01 4.86
N ASP A 639 -33.08 -1.56 5.28
CA ASP A 639 -31.95 -0.81 5.79
C ASP A 639 -31.22 -0.06 4.66
N SER A 640 -30.61 1.06 5.02
CA SER A 640 -29.91 1.95 4.06
C SER A 640 -28.82 1.22 3.28
N ASP A 641 -28.10 0.27 3.91
CA ASP A 641 -27.01 -0.47 3.28
C ASP A 641 -27.52 -1.42 2.20
N SER A 642 -28.61 -2.16 2.46
CA SER A 642 -29.25 -3.05 1.48
C SER A 642 -29.79 -2.28 0.28
N ILE A 643 -30.48 -1.17 0.52
CA ILE A 643 -31.08 -0.36 -0.53
C ILE A 643 -30.00 0.35 -1.36
N SER A 644 -28.93 0.92 -0.71
CA SER A 644 -27.84 1.57 -1.44
C SER A 644 -27.04 0.56 -2.28
N SER A 645 -26.81 -0.66 -1.74
CA SER A 645 -26.15 -1.74 -2.49
C SER A 645 -26.95 -2.18 -3.70
N LEU A 646 -28.28 -2.35 -3.56
CA LEU A 646 -29.17 -2.68 -4.69
C LEU A 646 -29.16 -1.55 -5.72
N ALA A 647 -29.33 -0.29 -5.30
CA ALA A 647 -29.32 0.87 -6.18
C ALA A 647 -28.01 1.00 -6.96
N ALA A 648 -26.85 0.80 -6.29
CA ALA A 648 -25.54 0.83 -6.92
C ALA A 648 -25.34 -0.30 -7.95
N ARG A 649 -25.86 -1.51 -7.68
CA ARG A 649 -25.81 -2.64 -8.63
C ARG A 649 -26.72 -2.41 -9.82
N LEU A 650 -27.92 -1.89 -9.61
CA LEU A 650 -28.84 -1.49 -10.68
C LEU A 650 -28.24 -0.38 -11.57
N ALA A 651 -27.58 0.62 -10.97
CA ALA A 651 -26.90 1.67 -11.71
C ALA A 651 -25.77 1.13 -12.61
N ARG A 652 -25.03 0.12 -12.13
CA ARG A 652 -23.99 -0.56 -12.92
C ARG A 652 -24.59 -1.38 -14.06
N LEU A 653 -25.67 -2.15 -13.78
CA LEU A 653 -26.39 -2.91 -14.79
C LEU A 653 -26.95 -2.01 -15.88
N ASN A 654 -27.56 -0.88 -15.49
CA ASN A 654 -28.11 0.08 -16.46
C ASN A 654 -27.09 0.56 -17.51
N LYS A 655 -25.81 0.67 -17.13
CA LYS A 655 -24.73 1.03 -18.07
C LYS A 655 -24.37 -0.09 -19.05
N GLN A 656 -24.88 -1.29 -18.84
CA GLN A 656 -24.58 -2.50 -19.60
C GLN A 656 -25.74 -2.93 -20.49
N LEU A 657 -26.89 -2.29 -20.33
CA LEU A 657 -28.12 -2.59 -21.07
C LEU A 657 -28.13 -1.87 -22.42
N ASP A 658 -28.53 -2.58 -23.44
CA ASP A 658 -28.85 -1.98 -24.75
C ASP A 658 -30.25 -1.33 -24.75
N ASP A 659 -30.59 -0.62 -25.83
CA ASP A 659 -31.84 0.13 -25.93
C ASP A 659 -33.08 -0.78 -25.88
N GLU A 660 -32.99 -2.03 -26.34
CA GLU A 660 -34.10 -2.99 -26.34
C GLU A 660 -34.34 -3.56 -24.95
N GLN A 661 -33.25 -3.91 -24.27
CA GLN A 661 -33.27 -4.33 -22.87
C GLN A 661 -33.79 -3.21 -21.96
N GLN A 662 -33.38 -1.95 -22.19
CA GLN A 662 -33.94 -0.80 -21.46
C GLN A 662 -35.43 -0.61 -21.65
N LYS A 663 -35.93 -0.79 -22.87
CA LYS A 663 -37.38 -0.77 -23.15
C LYS A 663 -38.10 -1.91 -22.45
N GLN A 664 -37.56 -3.13 -22.53
CA GLN A 664 -38.10 -4.30 -21.84
C GLN A 664 -38.23 -4.06 -20.33
N ILE A 665 -37.13 -3.56 -19.71
CA ILE A 665 -37.12 -3.26 -18.29
C ILE A 665 -38.13 -2.17 -17.94
N THR A 666 -38.25 -1.11 -18.75
CA THR A 666 -39.21 -0.03 -18.55
C THR A 666 -40.65 -0.54 -18.64
N ALA A 667 -40.94 -1.51 -19.49
CA ALA A 667 -42.27 -2.15 -19.55
C ALA A 667 -42.54 -2.96 -18.25
N ILE A 668 -41.57 -3.74 -17.76
CA ILE A 668 -41.71 -4.56 -16.53
C ILE A 668 -41.91 -3.69 -15.31
N THR A 669 -41.23 -2.53 -15.25
CA THR A 669 -41.35 -1.58 -14.13
C THR A 669 -42.61 -0.72 -14.15
N GLY A 670 -43.48 -0.93 -15.12
CA GLY A 670 -44.72 -0.15 -15.30
C GLY A 670 -44.47 1.27 -15.81
N GLY A 671 -43.45 1.48 -16.62
CA GLY A 671 -43.13 2.75 -17.26
C GLY A 671 -42.04 3.57 -16.54
N VAL A 672 -41.45 3.06 -15.45
CA VAL A 672 -40.34 3.71 -14.73
C VAL A 672 -39.02 3.26 -15.33
N PRO A 673 -38.24 4.15 -15.96
CA PRO A 673 -36.89 3.79 -16.45
C PRO A 673 -35.95 3.40 -15.30
N LEU A 674 -35.05 2.45 -15.53
CA LEU A 674 -34.10 1.97 -14.53
C LEU A 674 -33.25 3.08 -13.88
N PRO A 675 -32.77 4.11 -14.61
CA PRO A 675 -32.08 5.27 -14.00
C PRO A 675 -32.93 6.04 -13.00
N GLN A 676 -34.25 6.17 -13.27
CA GLN A 676 -35.18 6.83 -12.36
C GLN A 676 -35.39 5.98 -11.10
N LEU A 677 -35.59 4.67 -11.26
CA LEU A 677 -35.70 3.74 -10.14
C LEU A 677 -34.47 3.81 -9.22
N VAL A 678 -33.28 3.83 -9.81
CA VAL A 678 -32.01 3.98 -9.05
C VAL A 678 -31.99 5.29 -8.27
N LYS A 679 -32.41 6.39 -8.88
CA LYS A 679 -32.49 7.71 -8.25
C LYS A 679 -33.50 7.70 -7.09
N ASP A 680 -34.65 7.11 -7.28
CA ASP A 680 -35.69 7.03 -6.26
C ASP A 680 -35.24 6.19 -5.05
N LEU A 681 -34.48 5.10 -5.28
CA LEU A 681 -33.89 4.29 -4.21
C LEU A 681 -32.87 5.07 -3.39
N PHE A 682 -31.98 5.85 -4.01
CA PHE A 682 -31.03 6.68 -3.28
C PHE A 682 -31.72 7.82 -2.52
N HIS A 683 -32.74 8.45 -3.08
CA HIS A 683 -33.54 9.48 -2.38
C HIS A 683 -34.30 8.90 -1.18
N ALA A 684 -34.76 7.65 -1.27
CA ALA A 684 -35.51 7.01 -0.17
C ALA A 684 -34.68 6.81 1.09
N ILE A 685 -33.35 6.70 0.96
CA ILE A 685 -32.41 6.50 2.08
C ILE A 685 -31.59 7.74 2.42
N ASN A 686 -31.91 8.89 1.82
CA ASN A 686 -31.20 10.15 2.10
C ASN A 686 -31.49 10.60 3.54
N ALA A 687 -30.44 10.63 4.37
CA ALA A 687 -30.54 10.91 5.79
C ALA A 687 -31.13 12.30 6.08
N ASP A 688 -30.75 13.32 5.31
CA ASP A 688 -31.24 14.70 5.49
C ASP A 688 -32.71 14.83 5.15
N GLU A 689 -33.18 14.14 4.12
CA GLU A 689 -34.60 14.13 3.75
C GLU A 689 -35.47 13.35 4.74
N ILE A 690 -34.95 12.25 5.28
CA ILE A 690 -35.61 11.46 6.33
C ILE A 690 -35.71 12.28 7.60
N HIS A 691 -34.62 12.94 8.00
CA HIS A 691 -34.55 13.78 9.17
C HIS A 691 -35.58 14.93 9.07
N ARG A 692 -35.62 15.66 7.96
CA ARG A 692 -36.57 16.73 7.70
C ARG A 692 -38.02 16.25 7.81
N ALA A 693 -38.35 15.14 7.14
CA ALA A 693 -39.68 14.57 7.18
C ALA A 693 -40.08 14.06 8.58
N ALA A 694 -39.10 13.57 9.37
CA ALA A 694 -39.36 13.15 10.74
C ALA A 694 -39.62 14.34 11.66
N CYS A 695 -38.86 15.44 11.54
CA CYS A 695 -39.10 16.68 12.25
C CYS A 695 -40.46 17.31 11.91
N GLU A 696 -40.83 17.32 10.63
CA GLU A 696 -42.15 17.77 10.18
C GLU A 696 -43.27 16.92 10.78
N GLN A 697 -43.10 15.60 10.85
CA GLN A 697 -44.13 14.71 11.44
C GLN A 697 -44.28 14.88 12.94
N GLU A 698 -43.20 15.16 13.65
CA GLU A 698 -43.21 15.41 15.10
C GLU A 698 -43.50 16.88 15.46
N GLY A 699 -43.52 17.79 14.48
CA GLY A 699 -43.75 19.21 14.70
C GLY A 699 -42.64 19.93 15.46
N ILE A 700 -41.38 19.43 15.33
CA ILE A 700 -40.19 19.97 15.97
C ILE A 700 -39.32 20.74 14.96
N SER A 701 -38.35 21.55 15.45
CA SER A 701 -37.44 22.27 14.59
C SER A 701 -36.49 21.30 13.89
N ILE A 702 -35.97 21.68 12.72
CA ILE A 702 -34.95 20.93 11.96
C ILE A 702 -33.63 20.75 12.74
N ASP A 703 -33.36 21.65 13.69
CA ASP A 703 -32.18 21.60 14.56
C ASP A 703 -32.36 20.66 15.77
N GLU A 704 -33.56 20.11 15.95
CA GLU A 704 -33.87 19.15 17.03
C GLU A 704 -33.81 17.71 16.49
N MET A 705 -33.54 16.75 17.38
CA MET A 705 -33.45 15.34 16.98
C MET A 705 -34.82 14.66 17.13
N PRO A 706 -35.44 14.19 16.02
CA PRO A 706 -36.68 13.43 16.08
C PRO A 706 -36.46 12.05 16.72
N SER A 707 -37.53 11.44 17.19
CA SER A 707 -37.47 10.10 17.80
C SER A 707 -37.01 9.06 16.79
N GLU A 708 -36.18 8.12 17.25
CA GLU A 708 -35.68 7.02 16.43
C GLU A 708 -36.81 6.20 15.79
N LYS A 709 -37.91 6.03 16.50
CA LYS A 709 -39.13 5.36 16.02
C LYS A 709 -39.72 6.05 14.81
N THR A 710 -39.82 7.37 14.82
CA THR A 710 -40.33 8.18 13.73
C THR A 710 -39.40 8.14 12.53
N VAL A 711 -38.11 8.26 12.76
CA VAL A 711 -37.07 8.14 11.72
C VAL A 711 -37.19 6.80 10.98
N LEU A 712 -37.24 5.69 11.72
CA LEU A 712 -37.37 4.33 11.14
C LEU A 712 -38.69 4.15 10.40
N GLN A 713 -39.80 4.75 10.91
CA GLN A 713 -41.10 4.71 10.26
C GLN A 713 -41.10 5.47 8.92
N ILE A 714 -40.51 6.65 8.87
CA ILE A 714 -40.36 7.48 7.68
C ILE A 714 -39.50 6.74 6.65
N GLN A 715 -38.32 6.22 7.07
CA GLN A 715 -37.41 5.45 6.21
C GLN A 715 -38.16 4.27 5.58
N LYS A 716 -38.85 3.46 6.37
CA LYS A 716 -39.67 2.33 5.84
C LYS A 716 -40.72 2.76 4.84
N GLN A 717 -41.42 3.86 5.09
CA GLN A 717 -42.42 4.38 4.15
C GLN A 717 -41.81 4.84 2.84
N ARG A 718 -40.67 5.56 2.86
CA ARG A 718 -39.95 6.05 1.69
C ARG A 718 -39.38 4.88 0.87
N VAL A 719 -38.73 3.93 1.54
CA VAL A 719 -38.21 2.72 0.86
C VAL A 719 -39.34 1.92 0.24
N LYS A 720 -40.47 1.71 0.93
CA LYS A 720 -41.63 1.02 0.38
C LYS A 720 -42.20 1.70 -0.87
N ALA A 721 -42.18 3.03 -0.91
CA ALA A 721 -42.61 3.79 -2.08
C ALA A 721 -41.63 3.63 -3.25
N ALA A 722 -40.31 3.76 -3.00
CA ALA A 722 -39.27 3.64 -4.01
C ALA A 722 -39.12 2.22 -4.58
N THR A 723 -39.39 1.19 -3.76
CA THR A 723 -39.30 -0.23 -4.18
C THR A 723 -40.56 -0.73 -4.89
N ARG A 724 -41.63 0.08 -5.01
CA ARG A 724 -42.88 -0.33 -5.67
C ARG A 724 -42.72 -0.84 -7.10
N PRO A 725 -41.81 -0.30 -7.97
CA PRO A 725 -41.57 -0.83 -9.30
C PRO A 725 -40.75 -2.12 -9.33
N LEU A 726 -40.14 -2.55 -8.21
CA LEU A 726 -39.38 -3.77 -8.13
C LEU A 726 -40.32 -4.98 -8.08
N SER A 727 -40.07 -5.94 -8.96
CA SER A 727 -40.80 -7.21 -9.01
C SER A 727 -39.83 -8.39 -9.13
N MET A 728 -40.28 -9.58 -8.80
CA MET A 728 -39.48 -10.79 -9.02
C MET A 728 -39.14 -11.00 -10.51
N GLU A 729 -40.09 -10.64 -11.41
CA GLU A 729 -39.86 -10.66 -12.84
C GLU A 729 -38.72 -9.72 -13.24
N LEU A 730 -38.67 -8.50 -12.72
CA LEU A 730 -37.59 -7.55 -12.96
C LEU A 730 -36.25 -8.10 -12.49
N ILE A 731 -36.16 -8.60 -11.24
CA ILE A 731 -34.93 -9.14 -10.69
C ILE A 731 -34.41 -10.35 -11.49
N THR A 732 -35.34 -11.24 -11.92
CA THR A 732 -34.98 -12.42 -12.71
C THR A 732 -34.50 -12.00 -14.11
N THR A 733 -35.21 -11.10 -14.79
CA THR A 733 -34.83 -10.58 -16.10
C THR A 733 -33.47 -9.90 -16.08
N LEU A 734 -33.19 -9.05 -15.07
CA LEU A 734 -31.90 -8.39 -14.90
C LEU A 734 -30.76 -9.37 -14.59
N ASP A 735 -31.03 -10.43 -13.82
CA ASP A 735 -30.05 -11.47 -13.53
C ASP A 735 -29.77 -12.37 -14.74
N ASP A 736 -30.80 -12.64 -15.56
CA ASP A 736 -30.68 -13.39 -16.82
C ASP A 736 -29.88 -12.60 -17.87
N ILE A 737 -30.16 -11.30 -18.03
CA ILE A 737 -29.38 -10.42 -18.90
C ILE A 737 -27.89 -10.37 -18.42
N ARG A 738 -27.66 -10.34 -17.12
CA ARG A 738 -26.29 -10.39 -16.57
C ARG A 738 -25.58 -11.72 -16.85
N LYS A 739 -26.31 -12.85 -16.83
CA LYS A 739 -25.76 -14.21 -17.03
C LYS A 739 -25.55 -14.55 -18.52
N GLN A 740 -26.28 -13.94 -19.41
CA GLN A 740 -26.20 -14.17 -20.88
C GLN A 740 -24.93 -13.60 -21.51
N ASN A 741 -23.90 -13.22 -20.78
CA ASN A 741 -22.66 -12.62 -21.26
C ASN A 741 -21.80 -13.61 -22.09
N GLU A 742 -22.21 -13.90 -23.30
CA GLU A 742 -21.39 -14.47 -24.36
C GLU A 742 -20.52 -13.34 -24.96
N GLN A 743 -19.30 -13.70 -25.38
CA GLN A 743 -18.44 -12.81 -26.14
C GLN A 743 -18.70 -12.97 -27.61
N LYS A 744 -18.86 -11.85 -28.33
CA LYS A 744 -18.87 -11.81 -29.80
C LYS A 744 -17.43 -11.68 -30.30
N ILE A 745 -17.06 -12.45 -31.32
CA ILE A 745 -15.72 -12.36 -31.93
C ILE A 745 -15.83 -11.48 -33.15
N ASP A 746 -15.14 -10.36 -33.13
CA ASP A 746 -15.04 -9.46 -34.28
C ASP A 746 -13.85 -9.86 -35.16
N ALA A 747 -14.10 -10.10 -36.44
CA ALA A 747 -13.10 -10.47 -37.44
C ALA A 747 -12.51 -9.25 -38.19
N GLU A 748 -12.95 -8.03 -37.90
CA GLU A 748 -12.45 -6.82 -38.57
C GLU A 748 -10.93 -6.66 -38.32
N ILE A 749 -10.20 -6.28 -39.36
CA ILE A 749 -8.75 -6.06 -39.31
C ILE A 749 -8.49 -4.70 -38.64
N ASP A 750 -7.72 -4.72 -37.56
CA ASP A 750 -7.32 -3.50 -36.85
C ASP A 750 -6.04 -2.89 -37.46
N GLU A 751 -5.96 -1.57 -37.38
CA GLU A 751 -4.83 -0.78 -37.88
C GLU A 751 -4.24 0.10 -36.80
N VAL A 752 -2.89 0.25 -36.82
CA VAL A 752 -2.18 1.16 -35.92
C VAL A 752 -2.40 2.59 -36.37
N ILE A 753 -2.98 3.43 -35.50
CA ILE A 753 -3.11 4.88 -35.75
C ILE A 753 -1.87 5.63 -35.27
N HIS A 754 -1.34 5.25 -34.10
CA HIS A 754 -0.17 5.88 -33.49
C HIS A 754 0.63 4.87 -32.67
N ALA A 755 1.96 4.91 -32.87
CA ALA A 755 2.90 4.21 -31.99
C ALA A 755 4.10 5.16 -31.72
N GLY A 756 4.29 5.55 -30.47
CA GLY A 756 5.35 6.50 -30.12
C GLY A 756 5.36 6.89 -28.65
N TRP A 757 6.37 7.63 -28.23
CA TRP A 757 6.48 8.16 -26.88
C TRP A 757 5.33 9.13 -26.57
N ALA A 758 4.82 9.09 -25.33
CA ALA A 758 3.70 9.92 -24.90
C ALA A 758 4.05 11.41 -24.79
N GLU A 759 5.29 11.72 -24.49
CA GLU A 759 5.82 13.07 -24.40
C GLU A 759 6.71 13.37 -25.61
N ASN A 760 6.61 14.60 -26.15
CA ASN A 760 7.47 15.04 -27.25
C ASN A 760 8.86 15.41 -26.69
N ASP A 761 9.92 14.79 -27.21
CA ASP A 761 11.31 15.00 -26.80
C ASP A 761 11.72 16.48 -26.85
N GLU A 762 11.28 17.21 -27.85
CA GLU A 762 11.61 18.63 -28.00
C GLU A 762 10.99 19.47 -26.88
N THR A 763 9.71 19.25 -26.57
CA THR A 763 9.01 19.99 -25.51
C THR A 763 9.61 19.67 -24.13
N LEU A 764 9.89 18.38 -23.86
CA LEU A 764 10.47 17.92 -22.61
C LEU A 764 11.85 18.53 -22.35
N THR A 765 12.71 18.52 -23.38
CA THR A 765 14.07 19.07 -23.29
C THR A 765 14.09 20.59 -23.18
N GLN A 766 13.17 21.29 -23.87
CA GLN A 766 13.02 22.75 -23.78
C GLN A 766 12.54 23.15 -22.37
N ASP A 767 11.52 22.52 -21.84
CA ASP A 767 10.99 22.79 -20.49
C ASP A 767 12.04 22.61 -19.40
N PHE A 768 12.88 21.58 -19.53
CA PHE A 768 14.00 21.36 -18.61
C PHE A 768 15.07 22.44 -18.75
N ALA A 769 15.47 22.75 -19.97
CA ALA A 769 16.50 23.77 -20.25
C ALA A 769 16.06 25.17 -19.76
N GLU A 770 14.80 25.54 -19.96
CA GLU A 770 14.23 26.78 -19.47
C GLU A 770 14.24 26.86 -17.95
N TRP A 771 13.88 25.78 -17.26
CA TRP A 771 13.92 25.71 -15.81
C TRP A 771 15.35 25.89 -15.26
N ILE A 772 16.33 25.18 -15.82
CA ILE A 772 17.76 25.30 -15.42
C ILE A 772 18.24 26.73 -15.60
N ARG A 773 17.95 27.37 -16.74
CA ARG A 773 18.37 28.76 -17.02
C ARG A 773 17.71 29.79 -16.10
N SER A 774 16.44 29.55 -15.74
CA SER A 774 15.69 30.46 -14.86
C SER A 774 16.14 30.41 -13.40
N ASN A 775 16.69 29.27 -12.93
CA ASN A 775 17.12 29.07 -11.54
C ASN A 775 18.65 29.10 -11.33
N LYS A 776 19.41 29.54 -12.34
CA LYS A 776 20.89 29.52 -12.34
C LYS A 776 21.51 30.30 -11.19
N ASP A 777 20.87 31.39 -10.73
CA ASP A 777 21.39 32.31 -9.72
C ASP A 777 20.89 31.98 -8.30
N GLU A 778 19.97 31.03 -8.17
CA GLU A 778 19.34 30.69 -6.88
C GLU A 778 19.90 29.40 -6.26
N ILE A 779 20.46 28.51 -7.07
CA ILE A 779 20.89 27.16 -6.64
C ILE A 779 22.42 27.06 -6.72
N THR A 780 23.08 26.76 -5.59
CA THR A 780 24.55 26.70 -5.47
C THR A 780 25.19 25.78 -6.50
N ALA A 781 24.63 24.59 -6.72
CA ALA A 781 25.14 23.67 -7.74
C ALA A 781 25.09 24.27 -9.16
N LEU A 782 24.03 24.98 -9.51
CA LEU A 782 23.91 25.63 -10.83
C LEU A 782 24.87 26.80 -10.95
N GLN A 783 25.10 27.59 -9.90
CA GLN A 783 26.09 28.67 -9.88
C GLN A 783 27.50 28.12 -10.16
N ILE A 784 27.86 26.98 -9.56
CA ILE A 784 29.15 26.31 -9.81
C ILE A 784 29.25 25.85 -11.25
N PHE A 785 28.22 25.20 -11.81
CA PHE A 785 28.19 24.78 -13.20
C PHE A 785 28.35 25.94 -14.18
N TYR A 786 27.60 27.06 -14.00
CA TYR A 786 27.66 28.23 -14.90
C TYR A 786 28.97 28.99 -14.78
N ASN A 787 29.68 28.89 -13.63
CA ASN A 787 30.92 29.63 -13.42
C ASN A 787 32.20 28.82 -13.75
N GLN A 788 32.05 27.54 -14.16
CA GLN A 788 33.18 26.79 -14.70
C GLN A 788 33.65 27.42 -16.04
N PRO A 789 34.95 27.60 -16.33
CA PRO A 789 36.13 27.13 -15.57
C PRO A 789 36.68 28.15 -14.52
N TYR A 790 35.95 29.20 -14.21
CA TYR A 790 36.46 30.33 -13.40
C TYR A 790 36.39 30.08 -11.90
N GLN A 791 35.50 29.18 -11.38
CA GLN A 791 35.44 28.84 -9.97
C GLN A 791 36.17 27.53 -9.67
N ARG A 792 36.93 27.52 -8.54
CA ARG A 792 37.75 26.35 -8.11
C ARG A 792 37.00 25.36 -7.21
N GLN A 793 35.69 25.40 -7.19
CA GLN A 793 34.87 24.57 -6.29
C GLN A 793 34.40 23.31 -7.01
N ALA A 794 34.66 22.14 -6.44
CA ALA A 794 34.15 20.88 -6.95
C ALA A 794 32.67 20.68 -6.59
N LEU A 795 31.94 19.96 -7.45
CA LEU A 795 30.58 19.53 -7.16
C LEU A 795 30.58 18.40 -6.16
N SER A 796 29.83 18.53 -5.06
CA SER A 796 29.65 17.45 -4.10
C SER A 796 28.33 16.69 -4.37
N LEU A 797 28.25 15.44 -3.90
CA LEU A 797 27.03 14.63 -3.95
C LEU A 797 25.84 15.35 -3.27
N ALA A 798 26.09 16.07 -2.17
CA ALA A 798 25.08 16.85 -1.47
C ALA A 798 24.48 17.94 -2.35
N MET A 799 25.31 18.71 -3.07
CA MET A 799 24.87 19.76 -3.98
C MET A 799 24.05 19.20 -5.16
N ILE A 800 24.43 18.04 -5.69
CA ILE A 800 23.67 17.41 -6.77
C ILE A 800 22.31 16.89 -6.25
N LYS A 801 22.26 16.34 -5.03
CA LYS A 801 21.00 15.94 -4.37
C LYS A 801 20.10 17.15 -4.10
N GLU A 802 20.65 18.29 -3.66
CA GLU A 802 19.91 19.52 -3.46
C GLU A 802 19.31 20.03 -4.77
N LEU A 803 20.10 20.05 -5.85
CA LEU A 803 19.59 20.41 -7.18
C LEU A 803 18.48 19.45 -7.63
N ALA A 804 18.68 18.15 -7.47
CA ALA A 804 17.67 17.16 -7.80
C ALA A 804 16.38 17.39 -7.01
N ALA A 805 16.47 17.66 -5.71
CA ALA A 805 15.33 17.95 -4.85
C ALA A 805 14.60 19.24 -5.26
N ALA A 806 15.33 20.31 -5.61
CA ALA A 806 14.76 21.57 -6.09
C ALA A 806 13.97 21.38 -7.40
N ILE A 807 14.54 20.63 -8.36
CA ILE A 807 13.84 20.30 -9.63
C ILE A 807 12.60 19.46 -9.34
N LYS A 808 12.69 18.42 -8.52
CA LYS A 808 11.57 17.54 -8.17
C LYS A 808 10.45 18.28 -7.43
N LYS A 809 10.79 19.24 -6.58
CA LYS A 809 9.80 20.10 -5.92
C LYS A 809 9.03 20.96 -6.92
N ALA A 810 9.72 21.51 -7.94
CA ALA A 810 9.10 22.33 -8.98
C ALA A 810 8.34 21.48 -10.01
N LYS A 811 8.88 20.30 -10.37
CA LYS A 811 8.36 19.39 -11.41
C LYS A 811 8.36 17.93 -10.91
N PRO A 812 7.41 17.51 -10.06
CA PRO A 812 7.43 16.21 -9.36
C PRO A 812 7.40 14.97 -10.28
N LYS A 813 6.90 15.11 -11.50
CA LYS A 813 6.77 14.00 -12.47
C LYS A 813 8.03 13.79 -13.34
N LEU A 814 9.04 14.61 -13.16
CA LEU A 814 10.19 14.65 -14.07
C LEU A 814 11.25 13.64 -13.64
N ALA A 815 11.56 12.66 -14.49
CA ALA A 815 12.67 11.71 -14.32
C ALA A 815 13.87 12.17 -15.16
N PHE A 816 15.05 12.31 -14.56
CA PHE A 816 16.22 12.81 -15.26
C PHE A 816 16.73 11.84 -16.33
N THR A 817 16.64 10.54 -16.07
CA THR A 817 16.94 9.50 -17.06
C THR A 817 16.05 9.61 -18.29
N HIS A 818 14.78 10.00 -18.12
CA HIS A 818 13.85 10.22 -19.23
C HIS A 818 14.24 11.43 -20.07
N ILE A 819 14.56 12.57 -19.43
CA ILE A 819 15.05 13.76 -20.15
C ILE A 819 16.37 13.45 -20.84
N TRP A 820 17.26 12.69 -20.18
CA TRP A 820 18.52 12.29 -20.76
C TRP A 820 18.31 11.48 -22.06
N GLN A 821 17.36 10.55 -22.07
CA GLN A 821 17.02 9.76 -23.24
C GLN A 821 16.39 10.62 -24.36
N ALA A 822 15.55 11.60 -24.01
CA ALA A 822 15.02 12.56 -24.98
C ALA A 822 16.17 13.33 -25.65
N TYR A 823 17.14 13.85 -24.88
CA TYR A 823 18.36 14.46 -25.46
C TYR A 823 19.19 13.48 -26.28
N ALA A 824 19.35 12.23 -25.81
CA ALA A 824 20.09 11.20 -26.54
C ALA A 824 19.46 10.90 -27.89
N ARG A 825 18.13 10.84 -28.00
CA ARG A 825 17.40 10.68 -29.25
C ARG A 825 17.61 11.91 -30.17
N LEU A 826 17.50 13.12 -29.66
CA LEU A 826 17.69 14.36 -30.41
C LEU A 826 19.15 14.53 -30.89
N ASP A 827 20.13 14.19 -30.06
CA ASP A 827 21.56 14.28 -30.34
C ASP A 827 22.10 13.06 -31.12
N ASN A 828 21.26 12.04 -31.41
CA ASN A 828 21.63 10.74 -32.01
C ASN A 828 22.74 10.02 -31.25
N VAL A 829 22.61 9.91 -29.92
CA VAL A 829 23.54 9.23 -29.01
C VAL A 829 22.91 7.93 -28.56
N SER A 830 23.64 6.80 -28.68
CA SER A 830 23.16 5.46 -28.29
C SER A 830 23.61 5.02 -26.89
N GLU A 831 24.40 5.83 -26.20
CA GLU A 831 24.95 5.55 -24.87
C GLU A 831 23.85 5.73 -23.81
N GLN A 832 24.00 5.04 -22.66
CA GLN A 832 23.06 5.10 -21.55
C GLN A 832 23.74 5.65 -20.29
N VAL A 833 22.96 6.22 -19.40
CA VAL A 833 23.43 6.64 -18.06
C VAL A 833 23.19 5.58 -17.01
N GLU A 834 23.95 5.63 -15.93
CA GLU A 834 23.94 4.60 -14.88
C GLU A 834 22.95 4.88 -13.76
N SER A 835 22.60 6.17 -13.50
CA SER A 835 21.69 6.57 -12.45
C SER A 835 21.00 7.91 -12.77
N GLU A 836 19.96 8.24 -11.99
CA GLU A 836 19.25 9.54 -12.08
C GLU A 836 20.18 10.72 -11.80
N LEU A 837 21.10 10.62 -10.83
CA LEU A 837 22.00 11.72 -10.48
C LEU A 837 23.09 11.94 -11.54
N THR A 838 23.64 10.85 -12.10
CA THR A 838 24.60 10.98 -13.22
C THR A 838 23.94 11.51 -14.49
N ALA A 839 22.65 11.14 -14.72
CA ALA A 839 21.86 11.74 -15.78
C ALA A 839 21.68 13.25 -15.57
N LEU A 840 21.35 13.69 -14.35
CA LEU A 840 21.19 15.10 -14.03
C LEU A 840 22.45 15.93 -14.32
N VAL A 841 23.62 15.45 -13.89
CA VAL A 841 24.90 16.13 -14.15
C VAL A 841 25.15 16.25 -15.66
N SER A 842 24.94 15.18 -16.42
CA SER A 842 25.09 15.19 -17.88
C SER A 842 24.13 16.16 -18.58
N LEU A 843 22.88 16.21 -18.08
CA LEU A 843 21.85 17.10 -18.58
C LEU A 843 22.18 18.58 -18.34
N VAL A 844 22.63 18.91 -17.13
CA VAL A 844 23.05 20.29 -16.81
C VAL A 844 24.21 20.70 -17.72
N ARG A 845 25.23 19.87 -17.85
CA ARG A 845 26.39 20.13 -18.73
C ARG A 845 25.95 20.38 -20.19
N ARG A 846 25.00 19.60 -20.70
CA ARG A 846 24.45 19.77 -22.07
C ARG A 846 23.66 21.08 -22.21
N VAL A 847 22.83 21.43 -21.21
CA VAL A 847 21.98 22.64 -21.23
C VAL A 847 22.80 23.94 -21.19
N ILE A 848 23.89 23.94 -20.40
CA ILE A 848 24.76 25.10 -20.25
C ILE A 848 25.86 25.19 -21.34
N GLY A 849 25.93 24.19 -22.22
CA GLY A 849 26.82 24.17 -23.35
C GLY A 849 28.28 23.76 -23.07
N ILE A 850 28.52 23.07 -21.96
CA ILE A 850 29.85 22.45 -21.71
C ILE A 850 30.05 21.30 -22.69
N ASP A 851 29.01 20.48 -22.88
CA ASP A 851 29.00 19.36 -23.84
C ASP A 851 28.14 19.74 -25.05
N ASP A 852 28.66 19.58 -26.27
CA ASP A 852 27.94 19.83 -27.53
C ASP A 852 26.82 18.81 -27.78
N LYS A 853 27.02 17.56 -27.29
CA LYS A 853 26.05 16.46 -27.28
C LYS A 853 25.96 15.88 -25.93
N ILE A 854 24.77 15.31 -25.62
CA ILE A 854 24.61 14.63 -24.33
C ILE A 854 25.65 13.53 -24.18
N THR A 855 26.42 13.57 -23.09
CA THR A 855 27.53 12.63 -22.81
C THR A 855 27.37 12.08 -21.39
N PRO A 856 27.43 10.74 -21.19
CA PRO A 856 27.39 10.16 -19.86
C PRO A 856 28.49 10.69 -18.94
N PHE A 857 28.15 11.08 -17.71
CA PHE A 857 29.14 11.57 -16.74
C PHE A 857 30.31 10.60 -16.53
N THR A 858 30.02 9.32 -16.48
CA THR A 858 31.03 8.24 -16.42
C THR A 858 32.06 8.35 -17.53
N LYS A 859 31.62 8.63 -18.74
CA LYS A 859 32.50 8.78 -19.91
C LYS A 859 33.36 10.04 -19.80
N THR A 860 32.77 11.12 -19.31
CA THR A 860 33.49 12.38 -19.04
C THR A 860 34.60 12.15 -18.04
N VAL A 861 34.31 11.56 -16.88
CA VAL A 861 35.32 11.27 -15.85
C VAL A 861 36.42 10.35 -16.37
N ARG A 862 36.07 9.28 -17.07
CA ARG A 862 37.07 8.35 -17.65
C ARG A 862 37.96 9.02 -18.68
N LYS A 863 37.40 9.85 -19.55
CA LYS A 863 38.16 10.62 -20.54
C LYS A 863 39.14 11.57 -19.86
N ASN A 864 38.64 12.35 -18.89
CA ASN A 864 39.44 13.32 -18.15
C ASN A 864 40.56 12.64 -17.33
N PHE A 865 40.25 11.51 -16.69
CA PHE A 865 41.25 10.67 -16.03
C PHE A 865 42.35 10.21 -17.01
N GLN A 866 41.99 9.71 -18.16
CA GLN A 866 42.97 9.30 -19.19
C GLN A 866 43.84 10.47 -19.66
N THR A 867 43.23 11.64 -19.87
CA THR A 867 43.95 12.86 -20.28
C THR A 867 44.91 13.29 -19.17
N TRP A 868 44.43 13.32 -17.91
CA TRP A 868 45.25 13.69 -16.74
C TRP A 868 46.44 12.74 -16.54
N THR A 869 46.22 11.42 -16.58
CA THR A 869 47.29 10.43 -16.44
C THR A 869 48.30 10.53 -17.57
N PHE A 870 47.86 10.77 -18.80
CA PHE A 870 48.75 10.95 -19.97
C PHE A 870 49.60 12.23 -19.80
N GLU A 871 48.98 13.35 -19.44
CA GLU A 871 49.69 14.63 -19.21
C GLU A 871 50.64 14.56 -18.03
N HIS A 872 50.26 13.87 -16.96
CA HIS A 872 51.13 13.63 -15.79
C HIS A 872 52.35 12.82 -16.19
N ASN A 873 52.21 11.69 -16.86
CA ASN A 873 53.30 10.87 -17.32
C ASN A 873 54.20 11.58 -18.37
N ALA A 874 53.68 12.54 -19.14
CA ALA A 874 54.43 13.31 -20.08
C ALA A 874 55.25 14.44 -19.47
N ARG A 875 54.85 14.97 -18.29
CA ARG A 875 55.51 16.09 -17.60
C ARG A 875 56.38 15.66 -16.42
N ALA A 876 56.17 14.46 -15.87
CA ALA A 876 56.88 13.99 -14.68
C ALA A 876 58.23 13.33 -15.04
N ASP A 877 59.23 13.54 -14.19
CA ASP A 877 60.54 12.88 -14.32
C ASP A 877 60.45 11.36 -14.11
N LYS A 878 59.40 10.88 -13.48
CA LYS A 878 59.08 9.46 -13.28
C LYS A 878 57.59 9.22 -13.69
N PRO A 879 57.35 8.21 -14.53
CA PRO A 879 55.96 7.81 -14.83
C PRO A 879 55.25 7.22 -13.57
N LEU A 880 53.90 7.28 -13.52
CA LEU A 880 53.12 6.68 -12.49
C LEU A 880 53.40 5.19 -12.33
N THR A 881 53.61 4.73 -11.09
CA THR A 881 53.79 3.33 -10.76
C THR A 881 52.50 2.52 -10.90
N GLU A 882 52.60 1.20 -10.97
CA GLU A 882 51.43 0.32 -11.03
C GLU A 882 50.53 0.48 -9.79
N GLU A 883 51.10 0.64 -8.60
CA GLU A 883 50.40 0.88 -7.35
C GLU A 883 49.66 2.23 -7.35
N GLN A 884 50.33 3.31 -7.79
CA GLN A 884 49.71 4.63 -7.97
C GLN A 884 48.56 4.57 -8.97
N MET A 885 48.72 3.88 -10.08
CA MET A 885 47.62 3.70 -11.06
C MET A 885 46.45 2.92 -10.50
N GLN A 886 46.68 1.94 -9.63
CA GLN A 886 45.64 1.20 -8.95
C GLN A 886 44.83 2.13 -8.03
N TRP A 887 45.50 2.91 -7.19
CA TRP A 887 44.84 3.90 -6.31
C TRP A 887 44.06 4.95 -7.10
N LEU A 888 44.66 5.52 -8.16
CA LEU A 888 43.98 6.51 -9.00
C LEU A 888 42.79 5.92 -9.73
N THR A 889 42.84 4.62 -10.07
CA THR A 889 41.70 3.90 -10.66
C THR A 889 40.55 3.74 -9.67
N MET A 890 40.84 3.39 -8.42
CA MET A 890 39.82 3.32 -7.34
C MET A 890 39.22 4.70 -7.07
N ILE A 891 40.00 5.74 -7.02
CA ILE A 891 39.55 7.14 -6.88
C ILE A 891 38.62 7.53 -8.04
N ARG A 892 39.00 7.23 -9.29
CA ARG A 892 38.18 7.46 -10.46
C ARG A 892 36.82 6.79 -10.33
N ASP A 893 36.77 5.53 -9.96
CA ASP A 893 35.53 4.76 -9.85
C ASP A 893 34.67 5.25 -8.67
N HIS A 894 35.30 5.74 -7.59
CA HIS A 894 34.60 6.44 -6.52
C HIS A 894 33.99 7.77 -7.01
N ILE A 895 34.74 8.62 -7.72
CA ILE A 895 34.24 9.91 -8.24
C ILE A 895 33.07 9.69 -9.20
N ILE A 896 33.08 8.63 -10.00
CA ILE A 896 31.96 8.30 -10.90
C ILE A 896 30.64 8.12 -10.12
N THR A 897 30.70 7.60 -8.91
CA THR A 897 29.52 7.30 -8.09
C THR A 897 29.19 8.40 -7.07
N SER A 898 30.20 9.06 -6.53
CA SER A 898 30.09 10.04 -5.42
C SER A 898 30.30 11.49 -5.85
N PHE A 899 30.66 11.74 -7.14
CA PHE A 899 30.95 13.03 -7.77
C PHE A 899 32.22 13.76 -7.25
N ALA A 900 32.74 13.38 -6.11
CA ALA A 900 33.98 13.89 -5.54
C ALA A 900 34.63 12.79 -4.67
N ILE A 901 35.89 13.02 -4.24
CA ILE A 901 36.56 12.23 -3.21
C ILE A 901 37.07 13.15 -2.12
N GLU A 902 36.86 12.75 -0.86
CA GLU A 902 37.31 13.45 0.34
C GLU A 902 38.17 12.52 1.22
N GLU A 903 38.94 13.05 2.19
CA GLU A 903 39.77 12.24 3.08
C GLU A 903 38.98 11.11 3.79
N ASN A 904 37.76 11.38 4.23
CA ASN A 904 36.92 10.40 4.92
C ASN A 904 36.50 9.23 4.03
N ASP A 905 36.51 9.39 2.72
CA ASP A 905 36.12 8.32 1.79
C ASP A 905 37.12 7.18 1.75
N PHE A 906 38.38 7.44 2.13
CA PHE A 906 39.41 6.42 2.19
C PHE A 906 39.20 5.40 3.32
N GLU A 907 38.29 5.66 4.25
CA GLU A 907 37.82 4.72 5.27
C GLU A 907 36.75 3.73 4.71
N LEU A 908 36.25 3.99 3.50
CA LEU A 908 35.22 3.18 2.85
C LEU A 908 35.85 2.09 1.95
N THR A 909 35.06 1.06 1.63
CA THR A 909 35.45 0.06 0.63
C THR A 909 35.40 0.69 -0.78
N PRO A 910 36.41 0.48 -1.67
CA PRO A 910 37.49 -0.51 -1.55
C PRO A 910 38.76 -0.02 -0.82
N PHE A 911 38.85 1.27 -0.53
CA PHE A 911 40.09 1.90 -0.03
C PHE A 911 40.59 1.27 1.28
N ASN A 912 39.72 1.04 2.25
CA ASN A 912 40.04 0.46 3.56
C ASN A 912 40.67 -0.95 3.43
N GLN A 913 40.36 -1.71 2.39
CA GLN A 913 40.93 -3.02 2.12
C GLN A 913 42.38 -2.94 1.59
N HIS A 914 42.77 -1.77 1.11
CA HIS A 914 44.13 -1.48 0.60
C HIS A 914 44.94 -0.64 1.55
N GLY A 915 44.56 -0.50 2.81
CA GLY A 915 45.29 0.23 3.84
C GLY A 915 44.74 1.61 4.18
N GLY A 916 43.63 1.99 3.59
CA GLY A 916 42.88 3.22 3.93
C GLY A 916 43.64 4.50 3.67
N LEU A 917 43.32 5.56 4.45
CA LEU A 917 43.90 6.90 4.30
C LEU A 917 45.43 6.91 4.45
N GLY A 918 45.99 6.12 5.36
CA GLY A 918 47.43 6.08 5.60
C GLY A 918 48.21 5.61 4.37
N GLN A 919 47.76 4.49 3.75
CA GLN A 919 48.43 3.96 2.55
C GLN A 919 48.19 4.89 1.34
N ALA A 920 46.97 5.46 1.23
CA ALA A 920 46.68 6.42 0.16
C ALA A 920 47.61 7.64 0.24
N TYR A 921 47.84 8.17 1.46
CA TYR A 921 48.77 9.28 1.68
C TYR A 921 50.20 8.91 1.26
N ASP A 922 50.71 7.74 1.70
CA ASP A 922 52.07 7.31 1.38
C ASP A 922 52.29 7.12 -0.15
N VAL A 923 51.32 6.52 -0.84
CA VAL A 923 51.44 6.21 -2.28
C VAL A 923 51.21 7.46 -3.16
N LEU A 924 50.24 8.32 -2.82
CA LEU A 924 49.82 9.43 -3.66
C LEU A 924 50.57 10.72 -3.37
N SER A 925 51.19 10.91 -2.18
CA SER A 925 52.00 12.11 -1.85
C SER A 925 53.19 12.25 -2.80
N GLU A 926 53.71 11.14 -3.34
CA GLU A 926 54.81 11.18 -4.32
C GLU A 926 54.40 11.76 -5.68
N ILE A 927 53.08 11.81 -5.95
CA ILE A 927 52.47 12.36 -7.20
C ILE A 927 52.29 13.86 -7.10
N ALA A 928 52.10 14.39 -5.86
CA ALA A 928 51.87 15.80 -5.61
C ALA A 928 53.13 16.64 -6.03
N ALA A 929 52.95 17.58 -6.96
CA ALA A 929 54.03 18.42 -7.46
C ALA A 929 54.45 19.48 -6.45
N ASN A 930 55.76 19.62 -6.16
CA ASN A 930 56.34 20.74 -5.44
C ASN A 930 55.70 21.11 -4.10
N ASP A 931 55.85 20.26 -3.07
CA ASP A 931 55.34 20.50 -1.69
C ASP A 931 53.82 20.75 -1.59
N GLN A 932 53.04 20.27 -2.54
CA GLN A 932 51.59 20.30 -2.44
C GLN A 932 51.12 19.31 -1.36
N ASP A 933 50.22 19.76 -0.48
CA ASP A 933 49.54 18.90 0.49
C ASP A 933 48.63 17.89 -0.22
N PHE A 934 48.42 16.70 0.38
CA PHE A 934 47.56 15.62 -0.12
C PHE A 934 46.14 16.11 -0.50
N ASN A 935 45.57 17.00 0.34
CA ASN A 935 44.26 17.60 0.09
C ASN A 935 44.25 18.48 -1.18
N THR A 936 45.36 19.16 -1.45
CA THR A 936 45.47 19.96 -2.69
C THR A 936 45.48 19.05 -3.95
N LEU A 937 46.05 17.85 -3.86
CA LEU A 937 46.00 16.86 -4.93
C LEU A 937 44.55 16.32 -5.12
N LEU A 938 43.85 16.02 -4.02
CA LEU A 938 42.46 15.57 -4.10
C LEU A 938 41.54 16.65 -4.70
N ASP A 939 41.74 17.89 -4.32
CA ASP A 939 41.00 19.03 -4.90
C ASP A 939 41.28 19.21 -6.40
N GLU A 940 42.53 19.00 -6.82
CA GLU A 940 42.91 19.04 -8.23
C GLU A 940 42.28 17.90 -9.00
N ILE A 941 42.31 16.66 -8.48
CA ILE A 941 41.67 15.50 -9.06
C ILE A 941 40.14 15.71 -9.19
N ASN A 942 39.50 16.13 -8.13
CA ASN A 942 38.06 16.40 -8.13
C ASN A 942 37.68 17.42 -9.20
N ARG A 943 38.42 18.54 -9.29
CA ARG A 943 38.20 19.60 -10.28
C ARG A 943 38.49 19.16 -11.72
N GLN A 944 39.61 18.46 -11.96
CA GLN A 944 40.01 18.14 -13.32
C GLN A 944 39.24 16.96 -13.92
N TRP A 945 38.87 15.96 -13.08
CA TRP A 945 38.18 14.77 -13.60
C TRP A 945 36.69 14.95 -13.75
N THR A 946 36.07 15.88 -13.01
CA THR A 946 34.63 16.19 -13.11
C THR A 946 34.30 17.34 -14.05
N ALA A 947 35.33 18.08 -14.54
CA ALA A 947 35.21 19.26 -15.37
C ALA A 947 34.60 19.00 -16.78
#